data_aef191efdd27d55f0ec8f98e3cc4907d
#
_entry.id   aef191efdd27d55f0ec8f98e3cc4907d
#
_cell.length_a   1.000
_cell.length_b   1.000
_cell.length_c   1.000
_cell.angle_alpha   90.00
_cell.angle_beta   90.00
_cell.angle_gamma   90.00
#
_symmetry.space_group_name_H-M   'P 1'
#
loop_
_entity.id
_entity.type
_entity.pdbx_description
1 polymer ?
#
loop_
_entity_poly.entity_id
_entity_poly.type
_entity_poly.pdbx_seq_one_letter_code
_entity_poly.pdbx_strand_id
1 'polypeptide(L)'
;MLKRPLFSLSVSFVAGMYILSLFGMDSILKVAPGIFLVLAIMLVRKIGVKRSAMLLFCVIMFSLGCVRYDVADNIKAKDLYSKLGKDVIVQAEIVEEPLVSESSILFIANVISVTDDVGCADSKEKVRFTYYINEEDVITEFDIPKLGDTIAVPGELRVPDGPMNTGGFDYARYLKTDKIFFICDMEFDKIEITGHINRPVLHTWAAFRKKCISFFDKTFPVEEGAVLKAFITGDKSGVSGDISITFSDSGLSHILAVSGLHVTAFVEIVTKLLKRMRVSKRKQMLISVVCAFVFVFFTGASVSALRAGVLCVFMYVGKLLYRKSDPLTTLSLAAALFTLINPHVIYDASFMLSFAATAGIILFNNGFSAIFAKAYKNLTPGTKPYKFVKGIFESITVGLSAQIFVIPILVYLFKGFSVMSVIATLAVTFFLEWLLIGGLVFIGLSFISSFFAFWAAGFIFFFARVMLIIAEIFANFSFSKVVFGVITPFLLLMYALVIAVFISLVTKRRLPYVISLASLTILSVISLINLYMTYDTARVSFINVGQGDCALISAPGNCDILVDVGGYAQSDSGGYIIAPYLIANGITDVEYIIISHMDTDHIVGLFGLLPTVEVKNIIIPYGQHNTDAGKPLVELAKSEGINILYFTHGDMLKVNDEITVSAILPDSGQYMFAKGENDTGIAVRLDYGESSFLFAGDISSEIEKYAMGKYPDLLDADVLKVAHHGSKYSSCQEFIDAVGPEYAYIPVGRNNYGHPTPEVIERLKSSGAQVYRADLHKDLTFYFDSDGIKGVIYNKRIAEEGAR
;
A
#
# COMPACT_ATOMS: atom_id res chain seq x y z
N MET A 1 11.41 -16.48 29.58
CA MET A 1 10.18 -15.93 30.22
C MET A 1 10.46 -15.35 31.60
N LEU A 2 10.91 -16.08 32.58
CA LEU A 2 11.12 -15.57 33.94
C LEU A 2 12.17 -14.46 34.06
N LYS A 3 13.14 -14.38 33.16
CA LYS A 3 14.16 -13.34 33.16
C LYS A 3 13.62 -11.97 32.66
N ARG A 4 12.52 -11.98 31.91
CA ARG A 4 11.89 -10.78 31.31
C ARG A 4 10.37 -10.91 31.35
N PRO A 5 9.73 -10.83 32.53
CA PRO A 5 8.28 -11.06 32.65
C PRO A 5 7.46 -10.05 31.87
N LEU A 6 7.76 -8.75 31.99
CA LEU A 6 7.04 -7.71 31.25
C LEU A 6 7.14 -7.86 29.73
N PHE A 7 8.32 -8.27 29.22
CA PHE A 7 8.48 -8.58 27.79
C PHE A 7 7.52 -9.67 27.35
N SER A 8 7.49 -10.79 28.08
CA SER A 8 6.63 -11.92 27.72
C SER A 8 5.15 -11.56 27.76
N LEU A 9 4.72 -10.79 28.77
CA LEU A 9 3.32 -10.33 28.91
C LEU A 9 2.92 -9.37 27.78
N SER A 10 3.77 -8.38 27.49
CA SER A 10 3.51 -7.41 26.42
C SER A 10 3.44 -8.07 25.04
N VAL A 11 4.37 -8.99 24.74
CA VAL A 11 4.37 -9.73 23.49
C VAL A 11 3.13 -10.63 23.38
N SER A 12 2.72 -11.29 24.46
CA SER A 12 1.49 -12.11 24.45
C SER A 12 0.26 -11.27 24.16
N PHE A 13 0.16 -10.07 24.73
CA PHE A 13 -0.96 -9.15 24.50
C PHE A 13 -1.06 -8.72 23.03
N VAL A 14 0.06 -8.28 22.45
CA VAL A 14 0.11 -7.88 21.04
C VAL A 14 -0.14 -9.07 20.11
N ALA A 15 0.41 -10.25 20.42
CA ALA A 15 0.19 -11.47 19.66
C ALA A 15 -1.29 -11.89 19.66
N GLY A 16 -2.00 -11.71 20.78
CA GLY A 16 -3.44 -12.01 20.86
C GLY A 16 -4.23 -11.15 19.87
N MET A 17 -3.95 -9.86 19.78
CA MET A 17 -4.59 -8.96 18.81
C MET A 17 -4.30 -9.39 17.37
N TYR A 18 -3.02 -9.63 17.06
CA TYR A 18 -2.59 -9.99 15.71
C TYR A 18 -3.18 -11.33 15.25
N ILE A 19 -3.19 -12.36 16.10
CA ILE A 19 -3.75 -13.66 15.76
C ILE A 19 -5.27 -13.58 15.57
N LEU A 20 -5.98 -12.84 16.43
CA LEU A 20 -7.42 -12.64 16.26
C LEU A 20 -7.74 -11.93 14.95
N SER A 21 -6.97 -10.90 14.60
CA SER A 21 -7.16 -10.14 13.36
C SER A 21 -6.95 -10.95 12.09
N LEU A 22 -6.15 -12.04 12.15
CA LEU A 22 -5.92 -12.95 11.01
C LEU A 22 -7.00 -14.03 10.87
N PHE A 23 -7.48 -14.57 11.98
CA PHE A 23 -8.31 -15.78 11.99
C PHE A 23 -9.78 -15.54 12.38
N GLY A 24 -10.12 -14.33 12.83
CA GLY A 24 -11.47 -13.99 13.29
C GLY A 24 -11.84 -14.63 14.64
N MET A 25 -12.93 -14.14 15.22
CA MET A 25 -13.38 -14.48 16.58
C MET A 25 -13.90 -15.92 16.73
N ASP A 26 -14.66 -16.40 15.74
CA ASP A 26 -15.38 -17.69 15.83
C ASP A 26 -14.43 -18.90 15.92
N SER A 27 -13.24 -18.78 15.31
CA SER A 27 -12.27 -19.87 15.28
C SER A 27 -11.39 -19.93 16.53
N ILE A 28 -11.06 -18.80 17.14
CA ILE A 28 -10.05 -18.73 18.20
C ILE A 28 -10.66 -18.80 19.60
N LEU A 29 -11.79 -18.12 19.85
CA LEU A 29 -12.42 -18.13 21.17
C LEU A 29 -12.99 -19.48 21.57
N LYS A 30 -13.39 -20.32 20.62
CA LYS A 30 -13.94 -21.65 20.89
C LYS A 30 -12.88 -22.69 21.25
N VAL A 31 -11.66 -22.52 20.77
CA VAL A 31 -10.62 -23.57 20.85
C VAL A 31 -9.42 -23.19 21.71
N ALA A 32 -8.98 -21.95 21.64
CA ALA A 32 -7.73 -21.52 22.28
C ALA A 32 -7.75 -21.56 23.82
N PRO A 33 -8.77 -21.09 24.55
CA PRO A 33 -8.77 -21.14 26.01
C PRO A 33 -8.72 -22.55 26.55
N GLY A 34 -9.42 -23.48 25.90
CA GLY A 34 -9.42 -24.89 26.27
C GLY A 34 -8.06 -25.56 26.07
N ILE A 35 -7.43 -25.36 24.91
CA ILE A 35 -6.10 -25.89 24.60
C ILE A 35 -5.05 -25.29 25.54
N PHE A 36 -5.11 -23.99 25.79
CA PHE A 36 -4.17 -23.34 26.70
C PHE A 36 -4.33 -23.76 28.14
N LEU A 37 -5.57 -23.97 28.60
CA LEU A 37 -5.83 -24.46 29.96
C LEU A 37 -5.30 -25.89 30.14
N VAL A 38 -5.54 -26.78 29.16
CA VAL A 38 -5.03 -28.15 29.18
C VAL A 38 -3.50 -28.16 29.13
N LEU A 39 -2.89 -27.36 28.26
CA LEU A 39 -1.44 -27.22 28.20
C LEU A 39 -0.85 -26.63 29.49
N ALA A 40 -1.50 -25.64 30.09
CA ALA A 40 -1.08 -25.07 31.37
C ALA A 40 -1.13 -26.12 32.49
N ILE A 41 -2.19 -26.93 32.57
CA ILE A 41 -2.31 -28.01 33.56
C ILE A 41 -1.28 -29.11 33.34
N MET A 42 -1.01 -29.54 32.09
CA MET A 42 0.03 -30.53 31.77
C MET A 42 1.42 -30.00 32.07
N LEU A 43 1.69 -28.70 31.86
CA LEU A 43 2.95 -28.04 32.11
C LEU A 43 3.21 -27.78 33.61
N VAL A 44 2.15 -27.57 34.42
CA VAL A 44 2.30 -27.40 35.89
C VAL A 44 2.99 -28.61 36.51
N ARG A 45 2.66 -29.81 36.05
CA ARG A 45 3.26 -31.07 36.52
C ARG A 45 4.74 -31.23 36.15
N LYS A 46 5.19 -30.55 35.07
CA LYS A 46 6.56 -30.75 34.52
C LYS A 46 7.52 -29.57 34.77
N ILE A 47 7.05 -28.33 34.92
CA ILE A 47 7.90 -27.12 34.83
C ILE A 47 8.01 -26.32 36.14
N GLY A 48 7.18 -26.66 37.16
CA GLY A 48 7.15 -26.00 38.45
C GLY A 48 6.28 -24.74 38.53
N VAL A 49 5.75 -24.44 39.70
CA VAL A 49 4.71 -23.45 39.97
C VAL A 49 5.00 -22.04 39.43
N LYS A 50 6.22 -21.51 39.58
CA LYS A 50 6.56 -20.14 39.11
C LYS A 50 6.53 -19.98 37.60
N ARG A 51 6.95 -21.01 36.83
CA ARG A 51 6.91 -20.97 35.36
C ARG A 51 5.50 -21.14 34.84
N SER A 52 4.71 -21.98 35.52
CA SER A 52 3.32 -22.22 35.19
C SER A 52 2.47 -20.98 35.45
N ALA A 53 2.66 -20.27 36.55
CA ALA A 53 2.02 -19.01 36.83
C ALA A 53 2.34 -17.96 35.74
N MET A 54 3.61 -17.88 35.33
CA MET A 54 3.99 -16.96 34.24
C MET A 54 3.33 -17.30 32.91
N LEU A 55 3.21 -18.58 32.56
CA LEU A 55 2.48 -19.02 31.37
C LEU A 55 1.00 -18.65 31.45
N LEU A 56 0.38 -18.86 32.60
CA LEU A 56 -1.03 -18.46 32.81
C LEU A 56 -1.22 -16.95 32.60
N PHE A 57 -0.34 -16.10 33.15
CA PHE A 57 -0.38 -14.67 32.92
C PHE A 57 -0.18 -14.31 31.44
N CYS A 58 0.69 -15.01 30.70
CA CYS A 58 0.82 -14.82 29.27
C CYS A 58 -0.47 -15.17 28.50
N VAL A 59 -1.16 -16.26 28.89
CA VAL A 59 -2.45 -16.63 28.31
C VAL A 59 -3.53 -15.58 28.61
N ILE A 60 -3.61 -15.10 29.84
CA ILE A 60 -4.53 -14.03 30.20
C ILE A 60 -4.28 -12.79 29.37
N MET A 61 -3.02 -12.36 29.24
CA MET A 61 -2.66 -11.18 28.42
C MET A 61 -2.97 -11.38 26.95
N PHE A 62 -2.76 -12.59 26.41
CA PHE A 62 -3.15 -12.95 25.06
C PHE A 62 -4.68 -12.82 24.87
N SER A 63 -5.46 -13.39 25.77
CA SER A 63 -6.93 -13.29 25.74
C SER A 63 -7.43 -11.85 25.87
N LEU A 64 -6.78 -11.05 26.73
CA LEU A 64 -7.09 -9.63 26.85
C LEU A 64 -6.76 -8.88 25.56
N GLY A 65 -5.70 -9.25 24.86
CA GLY A 65 -5.38 -8.73 23.52
C GLY A 65 -6.48 -9.05 22.52
N CYS A 66 -6.94 -10.31 22.48
CA CYS A 66 -8.06 -10.70 21.62
C CYS A 66 -9.32 -9.86 21.91
N VAL A 67 -9.74 -9.79 23.17
CA VAL A 67 -10.92 -9.01 23.58
C VAL A 67 -10.77 -7.54 23.22
N ARG A 68 -9.56 -6.95 23.43
CA ARG A 68 -9.32 -5.53 23.08
C ARG A 68 -9.47 -5.24 21.61
N TYR A 69 -9.00 -6.18 20.75
CA TYR A 69 -9.15 -6.04 19.30
C TYR A 69 -10.62 -6.15 18.89
N ASP A 70 -11.31 -7.17 19.36
CA ASP A 70 -12.72 -7.41 19.07
C ASP A 70 -13.62 -6.23 19.48
N VAL A 71 -13.43 -5.73 20.69
CA VAL A 71 -14.13 -4.54 21.18
C VAL A 71 -13.90 -3.33 20.28
N ALA A 72 -12.68 -3.17 19.74
CA ALA A 72 -12.39 -2.05 18.86
C ALA A 72 -13.03 -2.19 17.48
N ASP A 73 -13.10 -3.41 16.96
CA ASP A 73 -13.62 -3.68 15.61
C ASP A 73 -15.16 -3.73 15.59
N ASN A 74 -15.79 -4.28 16.64
CA ASN A 74 -17.22 -4.59 16.65
C ASN A 74 -18.13 -3.59 17.41
N ILE A 75 -17.64 -2.81 18.38
CA ILE A 75 -18.53 -2.06 19.27
C ILE A 75 -18.79 -0.61 18.81
N LYS A 76 -17.84 0.02 18.12
CA LYS A 76 -17.87 1.47 17.97
C LYS A 76 -18.86 2.05 16.96
N ALA A 77 -19.41 1.27 16.05
CA ALA A 77 -20.07 1.84 14.90
C ALA A 77 -21.53 1.40 14.70
N LYS A 78 -22.13 0.67 15.64
CA LYS A 78 -23.48 0.10 15.44
C LYS A 78 -24.53 1.13 15.05
N ASP A 79 -24.50 2.34 15.60
CA ASP A 79 -25.52 3.35 15.33
C ASP A 79 -25.42 3.90 13.90
N LEU A 80 -24.19 4.03 13.35
CA LEU A 80 -23.97 4.48 12.00
C LEU A 80 -24.19 3.38 10.96
N TYR A 81 -24.01 2.09 11.32
CA TYR A 81 -24.29 0.99 10.38
C TYR A 81 -25.72 0.94 9.89
N SER A 82 -26.70 1.39 10.68
CA SER A 82 -28.10 1.48 10.26
C SER A 82 -28.37 2.58 9.23
N LYS A 83 -27.41 3.47 9.02
CA LYS A 83 -27.46 4.61 8.10
C LYS A 83 -26.68 4.38 6.81
N LEU A 84 -25.97 3.24 6.67
CA LEU A 84 -25.17 2.91 5.49
C LEU A 84 -26.03 2.72 4.25
N GLY A 85 -25.49 3.15 3.10
CA GLY A 85 -26.14 2.99 1.81
C GLY A 85 -27.41 3.81 1.63
N LYS A 86 -27.60 4.85 2.46
CA LYS A 86 -28.73 5.76 2.40
C LYS A 86 -28.25 7.17 2.14
N ASP A 87 -29.08 7.97 1.53
CA ASP A 87 -28.88 9.42 1.47
C ASP A 87 -29.05 10.00 2.88
N VAL A 88 -28.01 10.60 3.39
CA VAL A 88 -27.94 11.16 4.73
C VAL A 88 -27.37 12.57 4.72
N ILE A 89 -27.73 13.37 5.73
CA ILE A 89 -27.02 14.62 6.02
C ILE A 89 -26.09 14.34 7.20
N VAL A 90 -24.80 14.46 6.96
CA VAL A 90 -23.76 14.27 7.99
C VAL A 90 -23.34 15.63 8.52
N GLN A 91 -23.56 15.90 9.80
CA GLN A 91 -22.97 17.04 10.51
C GLN A 91 -21.66 16.60 11.16
N ALA A 92 -20.57 17.31 10.89
CA ALA A 92 -19.25 16.94 11.37
C ALA A 92 -18.36 18.17 11.65
N GLU A 93 -17.43 18.03 12.62
CA GLU A 93 -16.36 18.98 12.92
C GLU A 93 -15.08 18.57 12.22
N ILE A 94 -14.48 19.44 11.41
CA ILE A 94 -13.19 19.19 10.76
C ILE A 94 -12.09 19.19 11.83
N VAL A 95 -11.39 18.07 11.95
CA VAL A 95 -10.38 17.85 13.01
C VAL A 95 -8.93 17.83 12.49
N GLU A 96 -8.76 17.79 11.18
CA GLU A 96 -7.45 17.85 10.51
C GLU A 96 -7.52 18.89 9.39
N GLU A 97 -6.36 19.48 9.03
CA GLU A 97 -6.33 20.42 7.89
C GLU A 97 -6.71 19.68 6.60
N PRO A 98 -7.57 20.27 5.75
CA PRO A 98 -7.91 19.68 4.47
C PRO A 98 -6.68 19.40 3.61
N LEU A 99 -6.66 18.26 2.96
CA LEU A 99 -5.64 17.91 1.99
C LEU A 99 -6.19 18.20 0.59
N VAL A 100 -5.54 19.14 -0.10
CA VAL A 100 -5.91 19.54 -1.45
C VAL A 100 -4.90 18.94 -2.42
N SER A 101 -5.39 18.17 -3.39
CA SER A 101 -4.64 17.65 -4.54
C SER A 101 -5.21 18.24 -5.84
N GLU A 102 -4.60 17.94 -6.97
CA GLU A 102 -5.08 18.37 -8.28
C GLU A 102 -6.46 17.78 -8.63
N SER A 103 -6.76 16.57 -8.16
CA SER A 103 -7.97 15.82 -8.49
C SER A 103 -8.99 15.72 -7.36
N SER A 104 -8.63 16.10 -6.12
CA SER A 104 -9.54 15.91 -4.98
C SER A 104 -9.20 16.78 -3.78
N ILE A 105 -10.24 17.05 -2.97
CA ILE A 105 -10.11 17.66 -1.63
C ILE A 105 -10.59 16.66 -0.60
N LEU A 106 -9.77 16.42 0.41
CA LEU A 106 -10.00 15.44 1.44
C LEU A 106 -10.10 16.10 2.81
N PHE A 107 -11.16 15.77 3.53
CA PHE A 107 -11.41 16.23 4.90
C PHE A 107 -11.48 15.04 5.85
N ILE A 108 -10.89 15.19 7.03
CA ILE A 108 -11.12 14.27 8.14
C ILE A 108 -11.88 15.01 9.22
N ALA A 109 -13.07 14.51 9.54
CA ALA A 109 -13.96 15.17 10.49
C ALA A 109 -14.54 14.18 11.50
N ASN A 110 -14.80 14.68 12.72
CA ASN A 110 -15.56 13.94 13.71
C ASN A 110 -17.04 14.18 13.50
N VAL A 111 -17.79 13.13 13.31
CA VAL A 111 -19.26 13.21 13.18
C VAL A 111 -19.84 13.76 14.48
N ILE A 112 -20.81 14.67 14.33
CA ILE A 112 -21.65 15.16 15.41
C ILE A 112 -22.99 14.43 15.36
N SER A 113 -23.62 14.40 14.19
CA SER A 113 -24.87 13.69 13.96
C SER A 113 -25.03 13.27 12.50
N VAL A 114 -25.79 12.20 12.29
CA VAL A 114 -26.18 11.71 10.95
C VAL A 114 -27.69 11.60 10.90
N THR A 115 -28.30 12.29 10.00
CA THR A 115 -29.76 12.37 9.83
C THR A 115 -30.16 11.74 8.50
N ASP A 116 -31.11 10.80 8.53
CA ASP A 116 -31.83 10.26 7.37
C ASP A 116 -33.34 10.53 7.51
N ASP A 117 -34.15 10.05 6.58
CA ASP A 117 -35.61 10.18 6.61
C ASP A 117 -36.29 9.50 7.83
N VAL A 118 -35.56 8.61 8.51
CA VAL A 118 -36.06 7.82 9.65
C VAL A 118 -35.72 8.46 10.99
N GLY A 119 -34.61 9.23 11.08
CA GLY A 119 -34.22 9.89 12.32
C GLY A 119 -32.75 10.29 12.39
N CYS A 120 -32.37 10.94 13.48
CA CYS A 120 -31.02 11.41 13.75
C CYS A 120 -30.28 10.44 14.69
N ALA A 121 -29.00 10.20 14.39
CA ALA A 121 -28.08 9.43 15.24
C ALA A 121 -26.87 10.28 15.57
N ASP A 122 -26.58 10.47 16.86
CA ASP A 122 -25.37 11.16 17.33
C ASP A 122 -24.18 10.20 17.30
N SER A 123 -23.01 10.70 16.87
CA SER A 123 -21.79 9.93 16.83
C SER A 123 -20.58 10.80 17.13
N LYS A 124 -19.45 10.15 17.50
CA LYS A 124 -18.14 10.80 17.63
C LYS A 124 -17.08 10.12 16.79
N GLU A 125 -17.52 9.29 15.85
CA GLU A 125 -16.60 8.57 14.99
C GLU A 125 -15.98 9.51 13.95
N LYS A 126 -14.76 9.20 13.55
CA LYS A 126 -14.11 9.89 12.44
C LYS A 126 -14.65 9.38 11.11
N VAL A 127 -14.94 10.31 10.22
CA VAL A 127 -15.33 10.04 8.83
C VAL A 127 -14.36 10.78 7.92
N ARG A 128 -13.99 10.15 6.83
CA ARG A 128 -13.23 10.75 5.75
C ARG A 128 -14.22 11.18 4.67
N PHE A 129 -14.21 12.47 4.37
CA PHE A 129 -14.95 13.07 3.27
C PHE A 129 -14.02 13.28 2.10
N THR A 130 -14.48 12.92 0.91
CA THR A 130 -13.72 13.14 -0.32
C THR A 130 -14.60 13.87 -1.31
N TYR A 131 -14.09 14.97 -1.84
CA TYR A 131 -14.64 15.66 -2.98
C TYR A 131 -13.70 15.47 -4.17
N TYR A 132 -14.24 15.01 -5.29
CA TYR A 132 -13.50 14.89 -6.55
C TYR A 132 -13.71 16.16 -7.38
N ILE A 133 -12.61 16.81 -7.76
CA ILE A 133 -12.60 18.06 -8.53
C ILE A 133 -12.88 17.72 -9.99
N ASN A 134 -13.92 18.32 -10.57
CA ASN A 134 -14.22 18.20 -11.99
C ASN A 134 -13.55 19.36 -12.74
N GLU A 135 -13.37 19.23 -14.07
CA GLU A 135 -12.72 20.25 -14.90
C GLU A 135 -13.49 21.60 -14.90
N GLU A 136 -14.79 21.58 -14.63
CA GLU A 136 -15.64 22.77 -14.58
C GLU A 136 -15.61 23.49 -13.23
N ASP A 137 -14.98 22.89 -12.20
CA ASP A 137 -15.01 23.41 -10.84
C ASP A 137 -14.00 24.54 -10.66
N VAL A 138 -14.50 25.72 -10.30
CA VAL A 138 -13.66 26.86 -9.91
C VAL A 138 -13.64 26.98 -8.40
N ILE A 139 -12.74 26.25 -7.75
CA ILE A 139 -12.62 26.23 -6.29
C ILE A 139 -11.56 27.23 -5.85
N THR A 140 -11.95 28.16 -4.98
CA THR A 140 -11.01 29.10 -4.38
C THR A 140 -10.59 28.67 -2.98
N GLU A 141 -9.43 29.14 -2.49
CA GLU A 141 -8.94 28.81 -1.13
C GLU A 141 -9.94 29.28 -0.03
N PHE A 142 -10.84 30.17 -0.34
CA PHE A 142 -11.87 30.69 0.60
C PHE A 142 -13.08 29.73 0.73
N ASP A 143 -13.33 28.92 -0.28
CA ASP A 143 -14.46 27.99 -0.31
C ASP A 143 -14.17 26.72 0.47
N ILE A 144 -12.89 26.41 0.72
CA ILE A 144 -12.47 25.21 1.42
C ILE A 144 -12.68 25.37 2.93
N PRO A 145 -13.49 24.51 3.56
CA PRO A 145 -13.69 24.52 5.01
C PRO A 145 -12.35 24.31 5.75
N LYS A 146 -12.21 24.93 6.92
CA LYS A 146 -10.97 24.96 7.69
C LYS A 146 -11.06 24.09 8.95
N LEU A 147 -9.90 23.79 9.54
CA LEU A 147 -9.81 23.13 10.82
C LEU A 147 -10.71 23.83 11.87
N GLY A 148 -11.58 23.05 12.51
CA GLY A 148 -12.54 23.54 13.51
C GLY A 148 -13.89 23.98 12.94
N ASP A 149 -14.05 24.07 11.63
CA ASP A 149 -15.37 24.36 11.04
C ASP A 149 -16.29 23.14 11.23
N THR A 150 -17.54 23.44 11.51
CA THR A 150 -18.62 22.46 11.49
C THR A 150 -19.32 22.53 10.15
N ILE A 151 -19.43 21.38 9.49
CA ILE A 151 -20.02 21.23 8.17
C ILE A 151 -21.29 20.37 8.23
N ALA A 152 -22.24 20.66 7.38
CA ALA A 152 -23.35 19.76 7.06
C ALA A 152 -23.21 19.36 5.59
N VAL A 153 -23.12 18.06 5.36
CA VAL A 153 -22.86 17.50 4.04
C VAL A 153 -23.91 16.46 3.72
N PRO A 154 -24.70 16.64 2.64
CA PRO A 154 -25.52 15.57 2.10
C PRO A 154 -24.61 14.58 1.35
N GLY A 155 -24.85 13.29 1.54
CA GLY A 155 -24.08 12.26 0.87
C GLY A 155 -24.44 10.87 1.34
N GLU A 156 -23.78 9.87 0.75
CA GLU A 156 -23.95 8.48 1.13
C GLU A 156 -22.81 8.04 2.05
N LEU A 157 -23.14 7.63 3.26
CA LEU A 157 -22.17 7.08 4.20
C LEU A 157 -21.88 5.63 3.84
N ARG A 158 -20.59 5.30 3.69
CA ARG A 158 -20.12 3.96 3.30
C ARG A 158 -19.00 3.44 4.19
N VAL A 159 -18.88 2.13 4.24
CA VAL A 159 -17.67 1.48 4.75
C VAL A 159 -16.60 1.52 3.65
N PRO A 160 -15.34 1.84 3.97
CA PRO A 160 -14.26 1.74 2.99
C PRO A 160 -14.13 0.32 2.44
N ASP A 161 -13.87 0.21 1.14
CA ASP A 161 -13.67 -1.08 0.50
C ASP A 161 -12.40 -1.77 1.01
N GLY A 162 -12.50 -3.09 1.19
CA GLY A 162 -11.33 -3.95 1.37
C GLY A 162 -10.52 -4.07 0.08
N PRO A 163 -9.54 -4.99 0.03
CA PRO A 163 -8.76 -5.18 -1.19
C PRO A 163 -9.68 -5.56 -2.35
N MET A 164 -9.54 -4.86 -3.47
CA MET A 164 -10.32 -5.12 -4.68
C MET A 164 -9.82 -6.38 -5.40
N ASN A 165 -8.52 -6.65 -5.30
CA ASN A 165 -7.87 -7.77 -5.95
C ASN A 165 -6.98 -8.56 -4.99
N THR A 166 -6.68 -9.79 -5.33
CA THR A 166 -5.73 -10.64 -4.60
C THR A 166 -4.36 -9.96 -4.50
N GLY A 167 -3.84 -9.82 -3.29
CA GLY A 167 -2.58 -9.12 -3.03
C GLY A 167 -2.66 -7.59 -3.11
N GLY A 168 -3.83 -7.02 -3.39
CA GLY A 168 -4.09 -5.59 -3.45
C GLY A 168 -4.01 -4.89 -2.08
N PHE A 169 -4.05 -3.57 -2.12
CA PHE A 169 -4.01 -2.73 -0.93
C PHE A 169 -5.34 -2.78 -0.18
N ASP A 170 -5.29 -3.05 1.12
CA ASP A 170 -6.47 -3.06 2.00
C ASP A 170 -6.71 -1.65 2.55
N TYR A 171 -7.50 -0.87 1.80
CA TYR A 171 -7.80 0.51 2.13
C TYR A 171 -8.64 0.65 3.41
N ALA A 172 -9.60 -0.24 3.63
CA ALA A 172 -10.39 -0.27 4.85
C ALA A 172 -9.51 -0.46 6.09
N ARG A 173 -8.57 -1.40 6.02
CA ARG A 173 -7.61 -1.67 7.10
C ARG A 173 -6.65 -0.51 7.33
N TYR A 174 -6.21 0.15 6.27
CA TYR A 174 -5.39 1.35 6.34
C TYR A 174 -6.10 2.48 7.08
N LEU A 175 -7.34 2.81 6.73
CA LEU A 175 -8.12 3.86 7.39
C LEU A 175 -8.42 3.53 8.87
N LYS A 176 -8.64 2.27 9.21
CA LYS A 176 -8.80 1.83 10.61
C LYS A 176 -7.57 2.16 11.48
N THR A 177 -6.36 2.27 10.89
CA THR A 177 -5.17 2.70 11.65
C THR A 177 -5.29 4.12 12.18
N ASP A 178 -6.05 4.98 11.52
CA ASP A 178 -6.37 6.36 11.92
C ASP A 178 -7.74 6.47 12.61
N LYS A 179 -8.36 5.31 12.93
CA LYS A 179 -9.69 5.19 13.52
C LYS A 179 -10.80 5.74 12.63
N ILE A 180 -10.62 5.68 11.32
CA ILE A 180 -11.62 6.03 10.32
C ILE A 180 -12.29 4.72 9.87
N PHE A 181 -13.58 4.60 10.15
CA PHE A 181 -14.38 3.41 9.83
C PHE A 181 -15.36 3.66 8.69
N PHE A 182 -15.59 4.92 8.35
CA PHE A 182 -16.56 5.33 7.34
C PHE A 182 -15.95 6.37 6.41
N ILE A 183 -16.43 6.36 5.16
CA ILE A 183 -16.14 7.35 4.14
C ILE A 183 -17.45 7.94 3.62
N CYS A 184 -17.38 9.17 3.14
CA CYS A 184 -18.48 9.84 2.50
C CYS A 184 -17.94 10.61 1.29
N ASP A 185 -18.44 10.28 0.10
CA ASP A 185 -18.16 11.04 -1.09
C ASP A 185 -19.21 12.16 -1.18
N MET A 186 -18.79 13.35 -1.53
CA MET A 186 -19.63 14.54 -1.48
C MET A 186 -19.51 15.40 -2.72
N GLU A 187 -20.51 16.26 -2.95
CA GLU A 187 -20.47 17.33 -3.92
C GLU A 187 -20.13 18.65 -3.21
N PHE A 188 -19.17 19.40 -3.76
CA PHE A 188 -18.60 20.57 -3.08
C PHE A 188 -19.60 21.72 -2.88
N ASP A 189 -20.44 21.98 -3.87
CA ASP A 189 -21.47 23.00 -3.86
C ASP A 189 -22.59 22.73 -2.83
N LYS A 190 -22.65 21.53 -2.29
CA LYS A 190 -23.59 21.10 -1.24
C LYS A 190 -23.01 21.13 0.17
N ILE A 191 -21.77 21.60 0.36
CA ILE A 191 -21.17 21.73 1.69
C ILE A 191 -21.70 23.02 2.33
N GLU A 192 -22.38 22.89 3.45
CA GLU A 192 -22.81 24.02 4.26
C GLU A 192 -21.94 24.15 5.51
N ILE A 193 -21.27 25.31 5.70
CA ILE A 193 -20.53 25.59 6.94
C ILE A 193 -21.55 26.10 7.98
N THR A 194 -21.86 25.26 8.96
CA THR A 194 -22.90 25.55 9.97
C THR A 194 -22.34 26.27 11.20
N GLY A 195 -21.03 26.33 11.39
CA GLY A 195 -20.41 26.99 12.52
C GLY A 195 -18.90 26.78 12.61
N HIS A 196 -18.32 27.19 13.75
CA HIS A 196 -16.88 27.01 14.02
C HIS A 196 -16.64 26.73 15.50
N ILE A 197 -15.91 25.64 15.78
CA ILE A 197 -15.51 25.27 17.14
C ILE A 197 -14.10 25.80 17.40
N ASN A 198 -14.02 26.84 18.22
CA ASN A 198 -12.74 27.46 18.53
C ASN A 198 -11.92 26.63 19.53
N ARG A 199 -10.78 26.10 19.07
CA ARG A 199 -9.77 25.43 19.90
C ARG A 199 -8.45 26.22 19.85
N PRO A 200 -8.30 27.29 20.65
CA PRO A 200 -7.25 28.29 20.43
C PRO A 200 -5.83 27.69 20.42
N VAL A 201 -5.53 26.69 21.26
CA VAL A 201 -4.22 26.04 21.28
C VAL A 201 -3.96 25.27 19.98
N LEU A 202 -4.95 24.52 19.51
CA LEU A 202 -4.83 23.70 18.28
C LEU A 202 -4.71 24.61 17.04
N HIS A 203 -5.57 25.63 16.95
CA HIS A 203 -5.53 26.56 15.81
C HIS A 203 -4.25 27.37 15.76
N THR A 204 -3.77 27.86 16.92
CA THR A 204 -2.48 28.58 16.98
C THR A 204 -1.32 27.68 16.58
N TRP A 205 -1.35 26.40 16.99
CA TRP A 205 -0.33 25.43 16.63
C TRP A 205 -0.36 25.09 15.13
N ALA A 206 -1.54 24.84 14.56
CA ALA A 206 -1.72 24.59 13.14
C ALA A 206 -1.26 25.80 12.31
N ALA A 207 -1.67 27.01 12.67
CA ALA A 207 -1.24 28.26 11.99
C ALA A 207 0.29 28.45 12.07
N PHE A 208 0.89 28.15 13.21
CA PHE A 208 2.34 28.18 13.37
C PHE A 208 3.02 27.17 12.45
N ARG A 209 2.53 25.92 12.40
CA ARG A 209 3.06 24.87 11.54
C ARG A 209 2.89 25.23 10.06
N LYS A 210 1.71 25.69 9.64
CA LYS A 210 1.43 26.15 8.26
C LYS A 210 2.38 27.30 7.86
N LYS A 211 2.63 28.26 8.77
CA LYS A 211 3.58 29.32 8.52
C LYS A 211 5.02 28.80 8.34
N CYS A 212 5.45 27.84 9.14
CA CYS A 212 6.78 27.22 8.98
C CYS A 212 6.89 26.48 7.64
N ILE A 213 5.85 25.76 7.21
CA ILE A 213 5.78 25.07 5.92
C ILE A 213 5.87 26.09 4.77
N SER A 214 5.10 27.19 4.83
CA SER A 214 5.10 28.22 3.78
C SER A 214 6.46 28.90 3.57
N PHE A 215 7.38 28.85 4.55
CA PHE A 215 8.74 29.34 4.34
C PHE A 215 9.51 28.49 3.32
N PHE A 216 9.28 27.17 3.31
CA PHE A 216 9.90 26.27 2.35
C PHE A 216 9.32 26.49 0.95
N ASP A 217 7.99 26.55 0.82
CA ASP A 217 7.32 26.74 -0.46
C ASP A 217 7.70 28.06 -1.15
N LYS A 218 7.98 29.12 -0.36
CA LYS A 218 8.38 30.44 -0.86
C LYS A 218 9.85 30.58 -1.19
N THR A 219 10.70 29.71 -0.64
CA THR A 219 12.17 29.91 -0.67
C THR A 219 12.88 28.93 -1.59
N PHE A 220 12.34 27.71 -1.73
CA PHE A 220 13.01 26.65 -2.49
C PHE A 220 12.28 26.31 -3.78
N PRO A 221 13.00 25.77 -4.79
CA PRO A 221 12.36 25.11 -5.93
C PRO A 221 11.47 23.98 -5.47
N VAL A 222 10.52 23.58 -6.33
CA VAL A 222 9.44 22.63 -5.99
C VAL A 222 9.98 21.30 -5.42
N GLU A 223 10.94 20.68 -6.10
CA GLU A 223 11.48 19.37 -5.73
C GLU A 223 12.25 19.39 -4.40
N GLU A 224 13.25 20.27 -4.29
CA GLU A 224 14.05 20.37 -3.09
C GLU A 224 13.24 20.90 -1.91
N GLY A 225 12.33 21.83 -2.19
CA GLY A 225 11.38 22.35 -1.20
C GLY A 225 10.48 21.27 -0.64
N ALA A 226 9.92 20.41 -1.49
CA ALA A 226 9.09 19.29 -1.09
C ALA A 226 9.86 18.28 -0.22
N VAL A 227 11.08 17.92 -0.62
CA VAL A 227 11.93 17.00 0.15
C VAL A 227 12.35 17.60 1.49
N LEU A 228 12.74 18.87 1.54
CA LEU A 228 13.08 19.57 2.78
C LEU A 228 11.89 19.68 3.71
N LYS A 229 10.72 20.01 3.18
CA LYS A 229 9.45 20.10 3.90
C LYS A 229 9.08 18.75 4.53
N ALA A 230 9.10 17.68 3.72
CA ALA A 230 8.84 16.31 4.20
C ALA A 230 9.82 15.89 5.32
N PHE A 231 11.11 16.17 5.13
CA PHE A 231 12.16 15.80 6.08
C PHE A 231 12.09 16.55 7.41
N ILE A 232 11.81 17.86 7.38
CA ILE A 232 11.91 18.74 8.56
C ILE A 232 10.57 18.85 9.29
N THR A 233 9.46 18.98 8.55
CA THR A 233 8.12 19.22 9.13
C THR A 233 7.20 18.02 9.05
N GLY A 234 7.60 16.97 8.35
CA GLY A 234 6.76 15.78 8.11
C GLY A 234 5.65 15.99 7.07
N ASP A 235 5.58 17.15 6.43
CA ASP A 235 4.61 17.46 5.39
C ASP A 235 5.10 16.94 4.04
N LYS A 236 4.40 15.96 3.50
CA LYS A 236 4.71 15.31 2.22
C LYS A 236 3.95 15.91 1.04
N SER A 237 3.14 16.93 1.27
CA SER A 237 2.44 17.63 0.19
C SER A 237 3.47 18.22 -0.78
N GLY A 238 3.28 17.99 -2.06
CA GLY A 238 4.22 18.42 -3.10
C GLY A 238 5.39 17.48 -3.39
N VAL A 239 5.52 16.34 -2.69
CA VAL A 239 6.44 15.27 -3.12
C VAL A 239 5.80 14.59 -4.33
N SER A 240 6.39 14.74 -5.50
CA SER A 240 5.90 14.11 -6.73
C SER A 240 6.01 12.59 -6.68
N GLY A 241 5.21 11.91 -7.53
CA GLY A 241 5.28 10.47 -7.71
C GLY A 241 6.69 9.99 -8.06
N ASP A 242 7.37 10.70 -8.96
CA ASP A 242 8.73 10.38 -9.42
C ASP A 242 9.75 10.44 -8.28
N ILE A 243 9.71 11.47 -7.44
CA ILE A 243 10.56 11.57 -6.25
C ILE A 243 10.26 10.43 -5.29
N SER A 244 8.99 10.10 -5.08
CA SER A 244 8.57 9.00 -4.20
C SER A 244 9.10 7.66 -4.71
N ILE A 245 9.01 7.38 -6.01
CA ILE A 245 9.53 6.17 -6.66
C ILE A 245 11.06 6.13 -6.54
N THR A 246 11.76 7.22 -6.87
CA THR A 246 13.23 7.33 -6.76
C THR A 246 13.72 7.01 -5.34
N PHE A 247 13.05 7.56 -4.32
CA PHE A 247 13.38 7.26 -2.92
C PHE A 247 13.02 5.83 -2.52
N SER A 248 11.99 5.26 -3.11
CA SER A 248 11.62 3.86 -2.90
C SER A 248 12.67 2.92 -3.48
N ASP A 249 13.06 3.12 -4.72
CA ASP A 249 13.95 2.24 -5.44
C ASP A 249 15.39 2.34 -4.95
N SER A 250 15.83 3.53 -4.49
CA SER A 250 17.09 3.68 -3.74
C SER A 250 17.04 3.09 -2.32
N GLY A 251 15.85 2.78 -1.78
CA GLY A 251 15.64 2.31 -0.39
C GLY A 251 15.71 3.43 0.65
N LEU A 252 15.55 4.68 0.24
CA LEU A 252 15.60 5.87 1.09
C LEU A 252 14.23 6.41 1.53
N SER A 253 13.10 5.75 1.16
CA SER A 253 11.73 6.19 1.52
C SER A 253 11.55 6.50 3.01
N HIS A 254 12.28 5.81 3.88
CA HIS A 254 12.23 6.01 5.32
C HIS A 254 12.80 7.38 5.77
N ILE A 255 13.51 8.10 4.89
CA ILE A 255 14.07 9.42 5.13
C ILE A 255 13.03 10.51 4.86
N LEU A 256 12.16 10.32 3.85
CA LEU A 256 11.02 11.21 3.58
C LEU A 256 9.96 11.16 4.69
N ALA A 257 9.98 10.12 5.51
CA ALA A 257 9.13 10.04 6.69
C ALA A 257 9.92 10.45 7.94
N VAL A 258 9.34 11.30 8.79
CA VAL A 258 9.98 11.64 10.05
C VAL A 258 10.09 10.38 10.92
N SER A 259 11.31 9.98 11.17
CA SER A 259 11.66 8.73 11.84
C SER A 259 12.15 8.94 13.26
N GLY A 260 12.31 7.83 14.00
CA GLY A 260 12.95 7.85 15.31
C GLY A 260 14.37 8.44 15.30
N LEU A 261 15.08 8.38 14.15
CA LEU A 261 16.40 8.98 13.99
C LEU A 261 16.33 10.51 14.13
N HIS A 262 15.34 11.15 13.50
CA HIS A 262 15.12 12.62 13.58
C HIS A 262 14.87 13.04 15.03
N VAL A 263 13.99 12.33 15.75
CA VAL A 263 13.68 12.63 17.14
C VAL A 263 14.91 12.44 18.03
N THR A 264 15.69 11.37 17.83
CA THR A 264 16.90 11.11 18.60
C THR A 264 18.00 12.13 18.32
N ALA A 265 18.23 12.49 17.06
CA ALA A 265 19.17 13.55 16.66
C ALA A 265 18.78 14.89 17.27
N PHE A 266 17.49 15.27 17.20
CA PHE A 266 16.99 16.49 17.82
C PHE A 266 17.21 16.51 19.34
N VAL A 267 16.85 15.41 20.03
CA VAL A 267 17.06 15.28 21.50
C VAL A 267 18.54 15.34 21.86
N GLU A 268 19.43 14.80 21.01
CA GLU A 268 20.85 14.88 21.23
C GLU A 268 21.38 16.32 21.10
N ILE A 269 20.90 17.05 20.10
CA ILE A 269 21.25 18.48 19.91
C ILE A 269 20.80 19.29 21.14
N VAL A 270 19.54 19.13 21.57
CA VAL A 270 19.00 19.80 22.77
C VAL A 270 19.82 19.45 24.01
N THR A 271 20.14 18.18 24.21
CA THR A 271 20.92 17.71 25.37
C THR A 271 22.34 18.29 25.35
N LYS A 272 23.02 18.33 24.19
CA LYS A 272 24.32 18.94 24.01
C LYS A 272 24.29 20.44 24.38
N LEU A 273 23.25 21.16 23.90
CA LEU A 273 23.06 22.57 24.18
C LEU A 273 22.85 22.83 25.70
N LEU A 274 21.93 22.08 26.32
CA LEU A 274 21.65 22.19 27.77
C LEU A 274 22.89 21.85 28.62
N LYS A 275 23.68 20.87 28.18
CA LYS A 275 24.96 20.56 28.82
C LYS A 275 25.95 21.72 28.74
N ARG A 276 26.03 22.39 27.59
CA ARG A 276 26.88 23.58 27.42
C ARG A 276 26.42 24.76 28.31
N MET A 277 25.09 24.87 28.51
CA MET A 277 24.48 25.84 29.41
C MET A 277 24.61 25.46 30.91
N ARG A 278 25.31 24.36 31.21
CA ARG A 278 25.51 23.82 32.57
C ARG A 278 24.20 23.53 33.36
N VAL A 279 23.11 23.20 32.62
CA VAL A 279 21.84 22.79 33.24
C VAL A 279 22.04 21.46 33.98
N SER A 280 21.41 21.30 35.17
CA SER A 280 21.51 20.05 35.95
C SER A 280 20.94 18.84 35.19
N LYS A 281 21.50 17.63 35.38
CA LYS A 281 21.13 16.40 34.64
C LYS A 281 19.62 16.11 34.73
N ARG A 282 18.97 16.31 35.88
CA ARG A 282 17.51 16.09 36.03
C ARG A 282 16.70 17.06 35.14
N LYS A 283 17.07 18.36 35.14
CA LYS A 283 16.42 19.37 34.28
C LYS A 283 16.71 19.11 32.80
N GLN A 284 17.95 18.71 32.44
CA GLN A 284 18.28 18.33 31.08
C GLN A 284 17.33 17.23 30.58
N MET A 285 17.12 16.17 31.38
CA MET A 285 16.24 15.05 31.06
C MET A 285 14.80 15.52 30.83
N LEU A 286 14.25 16.30 31.76
CA LEU A 286 12.87 16.78 31.65
C LEU A 286 12.66 17.66 30.42
N ILE A 287 13.55 18.64 30.22
CA ILE A 287 13.50 19.55 29.07
C ILE A 287 13.63 18.76 27.75
N SER A 288 14.55 17.80 27.70
CA SER A 288 14.74 16.97 26.50
C SER A 288 13.49 16.15 26.14
N VAL A 289 12.77 15.61 27.14
CA VAL A 289 11.50 14.91 26.90
C VAL A 289 10.43 15.88 26.39
N VAL A 290 10.28 17.03 27.01
CA VAL A 290 9.29 18.03 26.57
C VAL A 290 9.60 18.48 25.14
N CYS A 291 10.86 18.80 24.86
CA CYS A 291 11.30 19.19 23.50
C CYS A 291 11.08 18.06 22.48
N ALA A 292 11.31 16.79 22.87
CA ALA A 292 11.02 15.65 22.01
C ALA A 292 9.56 15.59 21.60
N PHE A 293 8.62 15.77 22.56
CA PHE A 293 7.18 15.78 22.24
C PHE A 293 6.79 17.01 21.42
N VAL A 294 7.30 18.20 21.71
CA VAL A 294 7.07 19.39 20.89
C VAL A 294 7.50 19.13 19.46
N PHE A 295 8.67 18.52 19.25
CA PHE A 295 9.17 18.18 17.93
C PHE A 295 8.31 17.10 17.24
N VAL A 296 7.89 16.07 17.97
CA VAL A 296 7.00 15.00 17.46
C VAL A 296 5.68 15.61 16.97
N PHE A 297 5.06 16.49 17.75
CA PHE A 297 3.83 17.17 17.32
C PHE A 297 4.07 18.16 16.17
N PHE A 298 5.21 18.84 16.15
CA PHE A 298 5.59 19.72 15.05
C PHE A 298 5.70 18.96 13.72
N THR A 299 6.20 17.72 13.78
CA THR A 299 6.37 16.86 12.60
C THR A 299 5.14 16.01 12.24
N GLY A 300 3.96 16.35 12.75
CA GLY A 300 2.70 15.66 12.43
C GLY A 300 2.45 14.37 13.21
N ALA A 301 3.17 14.14 14.31
CA ALA A 301 2.94 13.04 15.27
C ALA A 301 2.88 11.63 14.63
N SER A 302 3.70 11.36 13.59
CA SER A 302 3.77 10.02 13.01
C SER A 302 4.04 8.94 14.06
N VAL A 303 3.51 7.72 13.83
CA VAL A 303 3.67 6.60 14.79
C VAL A 303 5.13 6.31 15.09
N SER A 304 6.02 6.44 14.11
CA SER A 304 7.47 6.27 14.30
C SER A 304 8.08 7.35 15.22
N ALA A 305 7.68 8.61 15.03
CA ALA A 305 8.13 9.73 15.87
C ALA A 305 7.56 9.62 17.30
N LEU A 306 6.27 9.31 17.43
CA LEU A 306 5.62 9.06 18.73
C LEU A 306 6.31 7.93 19.49
N ARG A 307 6.65 6.83 18.82
CA ARG A 307 7.40 5.74 19.45
C ARG A 307 8.73 6.22 20.01
N ALA A 308 9.49 7.00 19.25
CA ALA A 308 10.77 7.52 19.74
C ALA A 308 10.58 8.42 20.97
N GLY A 309 9.54 9.27 20.98
CA GLY A 309 9.15 10.06 22.15
C GLY A 309 8.82 9.19 23.36
N VAL A 310 7.99 8.17 23.21
CA VAL A 310 7.61 7.23 24.28
C VAL A 310 8.84 6.45 24.80
N LEU A 311 9.71 5.98 23.91
CA LEU A 311 10.94 5.29 24.31
C LEU A 311 11.88 6.23 25.09
N CYS A 312 11.96 7.52 24.74
CA CYS A 312 12.68 8.52 25.53
C CYS A 312 12.10 8.63 26.94
N VAL A 313 10.77 8.69 27.09
CA VAL A 313 10.13 8.71 28.42
C VAL A 313 10.49 7.46 29.21
N PHE A 314 10.34 6.28 28.65
CA PHE A 314 10.66 5.03 29.35
C PHE A 314 12.12 4.95 29.78
N MET A 315 13.04 5.42 28.94
CA MET A 315 14.46 5.49 29.26
C MET A 315 14.72 6.45 30.42
N TYR A 316 14.06 7.60 30.47
CA TYR A 316 14.23 8.58 31.55
C TYR A 316 13.57 8.12 32.84
N VAL A 317 12.36 7.55 32.77
CA VAL A 317 11.69 6.96 33.94
C VAL A 317 12.55 5.84 34.54
N GLY A 318 13.12 4.97 33.69
CA GLY A 318 14.05 3.94 34.15
C GLY A 318 15.26 4.50 34.90
N LYS A 319 15.85 5.58 34.38
CA LYS A 319 16.97 6.27 35.06
C LYS A 319 16.54 6.91 36.37
N LEU A 320 15.36 7.54 36.45
CA LEU A 320 14.82 8.13 37.66
C LEU A 320 14.55 7.07 38.74
N LEU A 321 14.10 5.89 38.33
CA LEU A 321 13.85 4.78 39.26
C LEU A 321 15.11 3.96 39.56
N TYR A 322 16.29 4.44 39.13
CA TYR A 322 17.59 3.73 39.31
C TYR A 322 17.55 2.29 38.78
N ARG A 323 16.70 2.00 37.77
CA ARG A 323 16.61 0.69 37.13
C ARG A 323 17.37 0.67 35.80
N LYS A 324 18.07 -0.45 35.54
CA LYS A 324 18.64 -0.71 34.22
C LYS A 324 17.48 -0.99 33.26
N SER A 325 17.32 -0.18 32.22
CA SER A 325 16.35 -0.46 31.15
C SER A 325 16.83 -1.65 30.31
N ASP A 326 15.98 -2.65 30.14
CA ASP A 326 16.17 -3.69 29.13
C ASP A 326 15.51 -3.28 27.81
N PRO A 327 16.29 -3.09 26.73
CA PRO A 327 15.76 -2.53 25.49
C PRO A 327 14.59 -3.32 24.89
N LEU A 328 14.62 -4.65 24.93
CA LEU A 328 13.53 -5.49 24.43
C LEU A 328 12.27 -5.35 25.26
N THR A 329 12.39 -5.29 26.59
CA THR A 329 11.23 -5.06 27.47
C THR A 329 10.64 -3.67 27.24
N THR A 330 11.48 -2.65 27.06
CA THR A 330 11.02 -1.29 26.78
C THR A 330 10.29 -1.20 25.44
N LEU A 331 10.83 -1.85 24.41
CA LEU A 331 10.22 -1.91 23.08
C LEU A 331 8.86 -2.63 23.11
N SER A 332 8.79 -3.80 23.76
CA SER A 332 7.54 -4.56 23.87
C SER A 332 6.46 -3.86 24.68
N LEU A 333 6.85 -3.12 25.72
CA LEU A 333 5.92 -2.32 26.52
C LEU A 333 5.38 -1.13 25.72
N ALA A 334 6.24 -0.49 24.91
CA ALA A 334 5.80 0.54 23.99
C ALA A 334 4.80 -0.02 22.95
N ALA A 335 5.09 -1.19 22.36
CA ALA A 335 4.17 -1.83 21.43
C ALA A 335 2.81 -2.12 22.10
N ALA A 336 2.81 -2.68 23.30
CA ALA A 336 1.58 -2.92 24.05
C ALA A 336 0.80 -1.64 24.37
N LEU A 337 1.50 -0.53 24.67
CA LEU A 337 0.85 0.76 24.89
C LEU A 337 0.18 1.30 23.62
N PHE A 338 0.86 1.28 22.48
CA PHE A 338 0.29 1.72 21.20
C PHE A 338 -0.93 0.90 20.82
N THR A 339 -0.82 -0.43 20.91
CA THR A 339 -1.92 -1.35 20.58
C THR A 339 -3.07 -1.30 21.59
N LEU A 340 -2.80 -0.94 22.85
CA LEU A 340 -3.86 -0.68 23.83
C LEU A 340 -4.69 0.56 23.46
N ILE A 341 -4.04 1.63 22.97
CA ILE A 341 -4.68 2.88 22.55
C ILE A 341 -5.45 2.68 21.24
N ASN A 342 -4.80 2.07 20.26
CA ASN A 342 -5.40 1.73 18.97
C ASN A 342 -4.96 0.33 18.53
N PRO A 343 -5.83 -0.69 18.62
CA PRO A 343 -5.47 -2.06 18.22
C PRO A 343 -5.12 -2.20 16.74
N HIS A 344 -5.72 -1.38 15.86
CA HIS A 344 -5.50 -1.44 14.41
C HIS A 344 -4.11 -0.94 14.01
N VAL A 345 -3.37 -0.27 14.90
CA VAL A 345 -2.01 0.20 14.61
C VAL A 345 -1.04 -0.94 14.25
N ILE A 346 -1.38 -2.19 14.57
CA ILE A 346 -0.59 -3.37 14.16
C ILE A 346 -0.47 -3.51 12.63
N TYR A 347 -1.35 -2.86 11.87
CA TYR A 347 -1.34 -2.83 10.40
C TYR A 347 -0.72 -1.55 9.83
N ASP A 348 -0.41 -0.58 10.68
CA ASP A 348 0.29 0.63 10.24
C ASP A 348 1.73 0.30 9.81
N ALA A 349 2.09 0.69 8.57
CA ALA A 349 3.40 0.43 8.01
C ALA A 349 4.52 1.04 8.85
N SER A 350 4.32 2.26 9.38
CA SER A 350 5.30 2.95 10.22
C SER A 350 5.50 2.23 11.54
N PHE A 351 4.43 1.68 12.13
CA PHE A 351 4.51 0.85 13.32
C PHE A 351 5.29 -0.43 13.04
N MET A 352 4.88 -1.20 12.03
CA MET A 352 5.50 -2.49 11.70
C MET A 352 6.99 -2.34 11.43
N LEU A 353 7.36 -1.46 10.48
CA LEU A 353 8.75 -1.25 10.07
C LEU A 353 9.61 -0.72 11.21
N SER A 354 9.09 0.24 11.99
CA SER A 354 9.84 0.90 13.04
C SER A 354 10.12 -0.03 14.23
N PHE A 355 9.15 -0.84 14.66
CA PHE A 355 9.33 -1.82 15.73
C PHE A 355 10.21 -2.99 15.29
N ALA A 356 10.04 -3.46 14.05
CA ALA A 356 10.86 -4.51 13.46
C ALA A 356 12.33 -4.10 13.34
N ALA A 357 12.61 -2.91 12.78
CA ALA A 357 13.96 -2.39 12.67
C ALA A 357 14.65 -2.31 14.05
N THR A 358 13.95 -1.76 15.05
CA THR A 358 14.49 -1.64 16.40
C THR A 358 14.74 -3.01 17.04
N ALA A 359 13.83 -3.96 16.88
CA ALA A 359 14.01 -5.34 17.35
C ALA A 359 15.22 -6.01 16.67
N GLY A 360 15.37 -5.85 15.36
CA GLY A 360 16.50 -6.33 14.59
C GLY A 360 17.83 -5.79 15.12
N ILE A 361 17.92 -4.49 15.33
CA ILE A 361 19.11 -3.84 15.90
C ILE A 361 19.43 -4.40 17.29
N ILE A 362 18.45 -4.49 18.19
CA ILE A 362 18.66 -4.97 19.55
C ILE A 362 19.17 -6.43 19.55
N LEU A 363 18.68 -7.26 18.67
CA LEU A 363 18.98 -8.70 18.65
C LEU A 363 20.27 -9.02 17.90
N PHE A 364 20.55 -8.38 16.76
CA PHE A 364 21.59 -8.80 15.83
C PHE A 364 22.82 -7.87 15.77
N ASN A 365 22.72 -6.62 16.24
CA ASN A 365 23.80 -5.64 16.13
C ASN A 365 25.13 -6.14 16.74
N ASN A 366 25.09 -6.78 17.90
CA ASN A 366 26.29 -7.31 18.55
C ASN A 366 26.93 -8.45 17.73
N GLY A 367 26.11 -9.26 17.05
CA GLY A 367 26.59 -10.34 16.19
C GLY A 367 27.36 -9.82 14.97
N PHE A 368 26.75 -8.87 14.25
CA PHE A 368 27.39 -8.24 13.10
C PHE A 368 28.61 -7.41 13.51
N SER A 369 28.53 -6.65 14.61
CA SER A 369 29.69 -5.90 15.12
C SER A 369 30.89 -6.80 15.40
N ALA A 370 30.68 -8.00 15.94
CA ALA A 370 31.75 -8.96 16.18
C ALA A 370 32.38 -9.51 14.88
N ILE A 371 31.59 -9.64 13.81
CA ILE A 371 32.06 -10.04 12.49
C ILE A 371 32.91 -8.93 11.87
N PHE A 372 32.37 -7.71 11.81
CA PHE A 372 33.04 -6.58 11.17
C PHE A 372 34.20 -5.99 11.98
N ALA A 373 34.27 -6.24 13.30
CA ALA A 373 35.41 -5.82 14.12
C ALA A 373 36.75 -6.34 13.59
N LYS A 374 36.73 -7.45 12.83
CA LYS A 374 37.91 -7.99 12.18
C LYS A 374 38.45 -7.10 11.06
N ALA A 375 37.59 -6.32 10.38
CA ALA A 375 37.97 -5.49 9.27
C ALA A 375 38.87 -4.29 9.67
N TYR A 376 38.72 -3.80 10.90
CA TYR A 376 39.51 -2.67 11.42
C TYR A 376 40.45 -3.07 12.57
N LYS A 377 40.65 -4.38 12.78
CA LYS A 377 41.51 -4.91 13.85
C LYS A 377 42.94 -4.39 13.77
N ASN A 378 43.47 -4.21 12.56
CA ASN A 378 44.82 -3.80 12.31
C ASN A 378 45.07 -2.29 12.45
N LEU A 379 44.04 -1.50 12.66
CA LEU A 379 44.14 -0.06 12.85
C LEU A 379 44.33 0.27 14.33
N THR A 380 45.21 1.24 14.60
CA THR A 380 45.53 1.66 15.98
C THR A 380 44.29 2.34 16.63
N PRO A 381 43.77 1.79 17.73
CA PRO A 381 42.63 2.34 18.43
C PRO A 381 42.83 3.81 18.79
N GLY A 382 41.79 4.63 18.57
CA GLY A 382 41.79 6.09 18.91
C GLY A 382 42.30 7.00 17.80
N THR A 383 42.95 6.49 16.78
CA THR A 383 43.39 7.28 15.60
C THR A 383 42.20 7.74 14.75
N LYS A 384 42.38 8.80 13.91
CA LYS A 384 41.33 9.27 12.98
C LYS A 384 40.90 8.19 11.99
N PRO A 385 41.83 7.45 11.32
CA PRO A 385 41.44 6.36 10.44
C PRO A 385 40.64 5.25 11.12
N TYR A 386 41.05 4.85 12.37
CA TYR A 386 40.31 3.88 13.15
C TYR A 386 38.87 4.34 13.42
N LYS A 387 38.69 5.58 13.87
CA LYS A 387 37.36 6.13 14.16
C LYS A 387 36.48 6.19 12.93
N PHE A 388 37.05 6.61 11.81
CA PHE A 388 36.34 6.72 10.53
C PHE A 388 35.88 5.36 10.01
N VAL A 389 36.81 4.39 9.90
CA VAL A 389 36.49 3.03 9.40
C VAL A 389 35.52 2.32 10.35
N LYS A 390 35.74 2.44 11.66
CA LYS A 390 34.83 1.89 12.68
C LYS A 390 33.44 2.49 12.53
N GLY A 391 33.30 3.81 12.34
CA GLY A 391 32.00 4.47 12.14
C GLY A 391 31.24 3.94 10.92
N ILE A 392 31.92 3.73 9.79
CA ILE A 392 31.34 3.11 8.60
C ILE A 392 30.80 1.70 8.91
N PHE A 393 31.63 0.86 9.51
CA PHE A 393 31.19 -0.51 9.82
C PHE A 393 30.08 -0.57 10.90
N GLU A 394 30.09 0.35 11.87
CA GLU A 394 28.99 0.47 12.84
C GLU A 394 27.68 0.83 12.15
N SER A 395 27.69 1.79 11.21
CA SER A 395 26.49 2.17 10.43
C SER A 395 25.98 1.00 9.55
N ILE A 396 26.89 0.31 8.85
CA ILE A 396 26.55 -0.90 8.07
C ILE A 396 25.94 -1.98 9.00
N THR A 397 26.53 -2.19 10.16
CA THR A 397 26.05 -3.18 11.14
C THR A 397 24.64 -2.87 11.62
N VAL A 398 24.34 -1.62 11.91
CA VAL A 398 23.01 -1.16 12.30
C VAL A 398 22.02 -1.38 11.15
N GLY A 399 22.37 -0.97 9.92
CA GLY A 399 21.54 -1.16 8.74
C GLY A 399 21.22 -2.62 8.48
N LEU A 400 22.22 -3.49 8.41
CA LEU A 400 22.03 -4.93 8.21
C LEU A 400 21.21 -5.58 9.34
N SER A 401 21.44 -5.16 10.58
CA SER A 401 20.66 -5.68 11.73
C SER A 401 19.19 -5.31 11.66
N ALA A 402 18.88 -4.11 11.19
CA ALA A 402 17.50 -3.66 10.99
C ALA A 402 16.82 -4.45 9.86
N GLN A 403 17.53 -4.65 8.74
CA GLN A 403 16.98 -5.30 7.54
C GLN A 403 16.49 -6.73 7.78
N ILE A 404 17.05 -7.47 8.74
CA ILE A 404 16.62 -8.84 9.03
C ILE A 404 15.12 -8.94 9.33
N PHE A 405 14.52 -7.98 10.02
CA PHE A 405 13.09 -8.00 10.28
C PHE A 405 12.29 -7.04 9.40
N VAL A 406 12.96 -6.08 8.77
CA VAL A 406 12.32 -5.10 7.88
C VAL A 406 12.01 -5.71 6.52
N ILE A 407 12.92 -6.50 5.93
CA ILE A 407 12.73 -7.10 4.60
C ILE A 407 11.42 -7.89 4.48
N PRO A 408 11.07 -8.83 5.37
CA PRO A 408 9.80 -9.56 5.23
C PRO A 408 8.58 -8.63 5.24
N ILE A 409 8.64 -7.55 6.02
CA ILE A 409 7.55 -6.58 6.12
C ILE A 409 7.49 -5.73 4.84
N LEU A 410 8.63 -5.30 4.30
CA LEU A 410 8.68 -4.58 3.03
C LEU A 410 8.10 -5.42 1.88
N VAL A 411 8.51 -6.69 1.78
CA VAL A 411 7.98 -7.61 0.77
C VAL A 411 6.48 -7.86 1.00
N TYR A 412 6.01 -7.95 2.23
CA TYR A 412 4.58 -8.09 2.53
C TYR A 412 3.78 -6.86 2.10
N LEU A 413 4.24 -5.65 2.45
CA LEU A 413 3.52 -4.40 2.19
C LEU A 413 3.71 -3.89 0.76
N PHE A 414 4.96 -3.92 0.25
CA PHE A 414 5.37 -3.27 -1.00
C PHE A 414 5.85 -4.26 -2.07
N LYS A 415 5.71 -5.56 -1.82
CA LYS A 415 6.06 -6.68 -2.73
C LYS A 415 7.53 -6.72 -3.15
N GLY A 416 8.38 -5.90 -2.54
CA GLY A 416 9.80 -5.82 -2.88
C GLY A 416 10.60 -5.01 -1.87
N PHE A 417 11.88 -4.93 -2.09
CA PHE A 417 12.79 -4.06 -1.31
C PHE A 417 14.01 -3.66 -2.13
N SER A 418 14.64 -2.56 -1.72
CA SER A 418 15.91 -2.12 -2.34
C SER A 418 17.11 -2.80 -1.68
N VAL A 419 17.93 -3.46 -2.51
CA VAL A 419 19.20 -4.06 -2.08
C VAL A 419 20.22 -2.99 -1.72
N MET A 420 20.13 -1.83 -2.36
CA MET A 420 21.03 -0.68 -2.13
C MET A 420 20.76 0.07 -0.84
N SER A 421 19.62 -0.18 -0.18
CA SER A 421 19.13 0.56 0.98
C SER A 421 20.18 0.81 2.08
N VAL A 422 21.01 -0.18 2.43
CA VAL A 422 22.02 -0.03 3.49
C VAL A 422 23.13 0.93 3.05
N ILE A 423 23.58 0.83 1.79
CA ILE A 423 24.66 1.66 1.26
C ILE A 423 24.15 3.07 1.00
N ALA A 424 22.98 3.23 0.41
CA ALA A 424 22.33 4.50 0.19
C ALA A 424 22.09 5.26 1.50
N THR A 425 21.56 4.54 2.52
CA THR A 425 21.37 5.11 3.86
C THR A 425 22.69 5.57 4.48
N LEU A 426 23.76 4.78 4.36
CA LEU A 426 25.11 5.19 4.83
C LEU A 426 25.57 6.48 4.18
N ALA A 427 25.40 6.60 2.84
CA ALA A 427 25.81 7.78 2.08
C ALA A 427 25.05 9.05 2.53
N VAL A 428 23.75 8.93 2.80
CA VAL A 428 22.89 10.06 3.16
C VAL A 428 22.96 10.40 4.67
N THR A 429 23.20 9.43 5.54
CA THR A 429 23.20 9.64 7.02
C THR A 429 24.13 10.76 7.46
N PHE A 430 25.26 10.94 6.76
CA PHE A 430 26.21 12.01 7.08
C PHE A 430 25.59 13.42 6.92
N PHE A 431 24.64 13.58 6.02
CA PHE A 431 24.01 14.87 5.72
C PHE A 431 22.75 15.13 6.56
N LEU A 432 22.12 14.09 7.09
CA LEU A 432 20.82 14.19 7.80
C LEU A 432 20.87 15.10 9.02
N GLU A 433 21.94 15.01 9.82
CA GLU A 433 22.10 15.90 10.98
C GLU A 433 22.22 17.37 10.57
N TRP A 434 22.95 17.64 9.49
CA TRP A 434 23.14 19.01 8.97
C TRP A 434 21.85 19.57 8.37
N LEU A 435 21.09 18.76 7.66
CA LEU A 435 19.77 19.11 7.14
C LEU A 435 18.80 19.44 8.28
N LEU A 436 18.77 18.62 9.34
CA LEU A 436 17.88 18.86 10.47
C LEU A 436 18.25 20.14 11.23
N ILE A 437 19.53 20.32 11.54
CA ILE A 437 20.01 21.53 12.24
C ILE A 437 19.79 22.76 11.37
N GLY A 438 20.21 22.69 10.11
CA GLY A 438 20.09 23.80 9.15
C GLY A 438 18.63 24.20 8.92
N GLY A 439 17.72 23.19 8.81
CA GLY A 439 16.29 23.45 8.63
C GLY A 439 15.65 24.13 9.83
N LEU A 440 15.98 23.70 11.04
CA LEU A 440 15.49 24.36 12.27
C LEU A 440 16.05 25.78 12.40
N VAL A 441 17.33 25.99 12.05
CA VAL A 441 17.95 27.33 12.00
C VAL A 441 17.29 28.19 10.94
N PHE A 442 17.02 27.65 9.75
CA PHE A 442 16.32 28.34 8.66
C PHE A 442 14.92 28.80 9.12
N ILE A 443 14.13 27.91 9.72
CA ILE A 443 12.82 28.28 10.27
C ILE A 443 12.96 29.41 11.30
N GLY A 444 13.89 29.28 12.25
CA GLY A 444 14.10 30.30 13.28
C GLY A 444 14.52 31.67 12.69
N LEU A 445 15.42 31.67 11.73
CA LEU A 445 15.87 32.89 11.04
C LEU A 445 14.77 33.51 10.17
N SER A 446 13.90 32.68 9.55
CA SER A 446 12.77 33.16 8.75
C SER A 446 11.75 33.98 9.54
N PHE A 447 11.66 33.79 10.87
CA PHE A 447 10.88 34.65 11.75
C PHE A 447 11.57 35.96 12.12
N ILE A 448 12.90 36.04 11.98
CA ILE A 448 13.70 37.19 12.42
C ILE A 448 14.06 38.11 11.23
N SER A 449 14.59 37.50 10.17
CA SER A 449 15.08 38.26 9.01
C SER A 449 15.21 37.38 7.77
N SER A 450 14.57 37.78 6.68
CA SER A 450 14.67 37.11 5.38
C SER A 450 16.10 37.06 4.83
N PHE A 451 16.92 38.07 5.16
CA PHE A 451 18.34 38.14 4.73
C PHE A 451 19.14 36.98 5.36
N PHE A 452 19.05 36.75 6.66
CA PHE A 452 19.78 35.66 7.32
C PHE A 452 19.19 34.30 6.93
N ALA A 453 17.84 34.21 6.76
CA ALA A 453 17.18 33.00 6.30
C ALA A 453 17.67 32.57 4.90
N PHE A 454 17.96 33.54 3.99
CA PHE A 454 18.49 33.24 2.66
C PHE A 454 19.82 32.48 2.71
N TRP A 455 20.74 32.87 3.57
CA TRP A 455 22.02 32.17 3.74
C TRP A 455 21.86 30.75 4.32
N ALA A 456 20.97 30.61 5.30
CA ALA A 456 20.64 29.30 5.81
C ALA A 456 19.96 28.41 4.74
N ALA A 457 19.11 29.01 3.89
CA ALA A 457 18.45 28.32 2.80
C ALA A 457 19.49 27.78 1.78
N GLY A 458 20.48 28.58 1.37
CA GLY A 458 21.53 28.10 0.47
C GLY A 458 22.31 26.91 1.01
N PHE A 459 22.55 26.89 2.34
CA PHE A 459 23.22 25.78 2.99
C PHE A 459 22.38 24.48 2.94
N ILE A 460 21.11 24.53 3.31
CA ILE A 460 20.26 23.32 3.33
C ILE A 460 19.86 22.88 1.92
N PHE A 461 19.72 23.82 0.98
CA PHE A 461 19.49 23.52 -0.43
C PHE A 461 20.60 22.64 -1.01
N PHE A 462 21.86 22.99 -0.76
CA PHE A 462 23.00 22.18 -1.21
C PHE A 462 22.89 20.74 -0.73
N PHE A 463 22.58 20.50 0.54
CA PHE A 463 22.45 19.14 1.07
C PHE A 463 21.20 18.41 0.55
N ALA A 464 20.10 19.12 0.33
CA ALA A 464 18.90 18.54 -0.26
C ALA A 464 19.18 18.08 -1.70
N ARG A 465 19.85 18.90 -2.51
CA ARG A 465 20.23 18.54 -3.87
C ARG A 465 21.19 17.36 -3.91
N VAL A 466 22.19 17.33 -3.03
CA VAL A 466 23.09 16.17 -2.89
C VAL A 466 22.32 14.92 -2.52
N MET A 467 21.31 15.00 -1.65
CA MET A 467 20.49 13.86 -1.26
C MET A 467 19.64 13.34 -2.42
N LEU A 468 19.06 14.24 -3.23
CA LEU A 468 18.33 13.88 -4.46
C LEU A 468 19.25 13.14 -5.43
N ILE A 469 20.43 13.70 -5.73
CA ILE A 469 21.43 13.09 -6.62
C ILE A 469 21.84 11.68 -6.11
N ILE A 470 22.05 11.52 -4.82
CA ILE A 470 22.37 10.22 -4.23
C ILE A 470 21.21 9.25 -4.43
N ALA A 471 19.97 9.69 -4.22
CA ALA A 471 18.79 8.85 -4.43
C ALA A 471 18.68 8.40 -5.90
N GLU A 472 18.85 9.33 -6.85
CA GLU A 472 18.84 9.04 -8.29
C GLU A 472 19.93 8.05 -8.69
N ILE A 473 21.18 8.25 -8.21
CA ILE A 473 22.29 7.32 -8.49
C ILE A 473 21.94 5.89 -8.03
N PHE A 474 21.43 5.74 -6.82
CA PHE A 474 21.13 4.41 -6.28
C PHE A 474 19.84 3.80 -6.83
N ALA A 475 18.86 4.61 -7.24
CA ALA A 475 17.67 4.15 -7.92
C ALA A 475 17.96 3.58 -9.31
N ASN A 476 18.86 4.21 -10.05
CA ASN A 476 19.20 3.85 -11.44
C ASN A 476 20.06 2.58 -11.59
N PHE A 477 20.46 1.93 -10.49
CA PHE A 477 21.08 0.60 -10.62
C PHE A 477 20.03 -0.43 -11.01
N SER A 478 20.25 -1.18 -12.09
CA SER A 478 19.31 -2.19 -12.62
C SER A 478 18.91 -3.29 -11.61
N PHE A 479 19.70 -3.47 -10.54
CA PHE A 479 19.43 -4.41 -9.45
C PHE A 479 19.09 -3.72 -8.12
N SER A 480 18.73 -2.43 -8.14
CA SER A 480 18.41 -1.68 -6.92
C SER A 480 17.18 -2.24 -6.21
N LYS A 481 16.16 -2.60 -6.96
CA LYS A 481 14.89 -3.12 -6.45
C LYS A 481 14.72 -4.59 -6.83
N VAL A 482 14.39 -5.40 -5.85
CA VAL A 482 14.03 -6.81 -6.05
C VAL A 482 12.56 -6.98 -5.71
N VAL A 483 11.80 -7.45 -6.67
CA VAL A 483 10.37 -7.75 -6.54
C VAL A 483 10.18 -9.22 -6.21
N PHE A 484 9.33 -9.54 -5.26
CA PHE A 484 9.08 -10.91 -4.77
C PHE A 484 7.65 -11.39 -4.99
N GLY A 485 6.75 -10.53 -5.42
CA GLY A 485 5.34 -10.84 -5.47
C GLY A 485 4.71 -11.05 -4.09
N VAL A 486 3.65 -11.85 -4.03
CA VAL A 486 2.96 -12.13 -2.76
C VAL A 486 3.79 -13.07 -1.90
N ILE A 487 4.02 -12.66 -0.64
CA ILE A 487 4.68 -13.53 0.34
C ILE A 487 3.78 -14.74 0.68
N THR A 488 4.26 -15.91 0.35
CA THR A 488 3.65 -17.16 0.79
C THR A 488 4.23 -17.59 2.16
N PRO A 489 3.50 -18.39 2.96
CA PRO A 489 4.05 -18.99 4.17
C PRO A 489 5.32 -19.79 3.92
N PHE A 490 5.47 -20.33 2.71
CA PHE A 490 6.65 -21.07 2.26
C PHE A 490 7.88 -20.14 2.17
N LEU A 491 7.75 -18.97 1.54
CA LEU A 491 8.83 -17.97 1.47
C LEU A 491 9.25 -17.47 2.85
N LEU A 492 8.28 -17.25 3.75
CA LEU A 492 8.58 -16.88 5.14
C LEU A 492 9.37 -17.98 5.87
N LEU A 493 9.02 -19.24 5.65
CA LEU A 493 9.77 -20.37 6.22
C LEU A 493 11.18 -20.44 5.66
N MET A 494 11.36 -20.31 4.35
CA MET A 494 12.69 -20.25 3.72
C MET A 494 13.53 -19.12 4.31
N TYR A 495 12.95 -17.94 4.43
CA TYR A 495 13.63 -16.80 5.04
C TYR A 495 14.03 -17.05 6.50
N ALA A 496 13.15 -17.62 7.30
CA ALA A 496 13.46 -18.00 8.68
C ALA A 496 14.61 -19.04 8.77
N LEU A 497 14.65 -19.99 7.83
CA LEU A 497 15.73 -20.96 7.75
C LEU A 497 17.07 -20.32 7.34
N VAL A 498 17.08 -19.38 6.42
CA VAL A 498 18.28 -18.59 6.08
C VAL A 498 18.82 -17.86 7.30
N ILE A 499 17.94 -17.21 8.08
CA ILE A 499 18.32 -16.56 9.34
C ILE A 499 18.88 -17.60 10.34
N ALA A 500 18.25 -18.77 10.46
CA ALA A 500 18.71 -19.83 11.36
C ALA A 500 20.09 -20.39 10.96
N VAL A 501 20.36 -20.53 9.65
CA VAL A 501 21.70 -20.87 9.11
C VAL A 501 22.70 -19.80 9.54
N PHE A 502 22.38 -18.52 9.33
CA PHE A 502 23.24 -17.41 9.69
C PHE A 502 23.56 -17.38 11.20
N ILE A 503 22.54 -17.49 12.06
CA ILE A 503 22.71 -17.55 13.52
C ILE A 503 23.58 -18.73 13.91
N SER A 504 23.39 -19.90 13.30
CA SER A 504 24.14 -21.12 13.60
C SER A 504 25.60 -20.98 13.20
N LEU A 505 25.89 -20.32 12.08
CA LEU A 505 27.25 -19.99 11.64
C LEU A 505 27.93 -19.04 12.64
N VAL A 506 27.26 -17.98 13.05
CA VAL A 506 27.80 -17.00 14.01
C VAL A 506 28.04 -17.64 15.38
N THR A 507 27.13 -18.48 15.82
CA THR A 507 27.22 -19.16 17.13
C THR A 507 28.05 -20.44 17.08
N LYS A 508 28.58 -20.84 15.90
CA LYS A 508 29.36 -22.06 15.66
C LYS A 508 28.66 -23.35 16.11
N ARG A 509 27.33 -23.41 16.01
CA ARG A 509 26.53 -24.58 16.38
C ARG A 509 26.28 -25.45 15.14
N ARG A 510 26.95 -26.62 15.06
CA ARG A 510 26.89 -27.49 13.87
C ARG A 510 25.52 -28.11 13.63
N LEU A 511 24.84 -28.63 14.66
CA LEU A 511 23.58 -29.35 14.51
C LEU A 511 22.43 -28.44 13.97
N PRO A 512 22.13 -27.26 14.55
CA PRO A 512 21.14 -26.35 13.96
C PRO A 512 21.52 -25.92 12.54
N TYR A 513 22.81 -25.70 12.25
CA TYR A 513 23.29 -25.37 10.92
C TYR A 513 22.93 -26.44 9.88
N VAL A 514 23.26 -27.71 10.18
CA VAL A 514 22.98 -28.83 9.27
C VAL A 514 21.50 -29.03 9.05
N ILE A 515 20.70 -28.96 10.13
CA ILE A 515 19.22 -29.09 10.03
C ILE A 515 18.63 -27.95 9.18
N SER A 516 18.97 -26.70 9.47
CA SER A 516 18.44 -25.56 8.74
C SER A 516 18.85 -25.59 7.26
N LEU A 517 20.10 -25.96 6.97
CA LEU A 517 20.58 -26.06 5.59
C LEU A 517 19.86 -27.21 4.84
N ALA A 518 19.73 -28.38 5.46
CA ALA A 518 19.03 -29.51 4.85
C ALA A 518 17.55 -29.17 4.58
N SER A 519 16.87 -28.53 5.55
CA SER A 519 15.48 -28.08 5.36
C SER A 519 15.36 -27.08 4.23
N LEU A 520 16.29 -26.11 4.14
CA LEU A 520 16.32 -25.12 3.06
C LEU A 520 16.51 -25.81 1.70
N THR A 521 17.42 -26.77 1.59
CA THR A 521 17.65 -27.54 0.36
C THR A 521 16.40 -28.29 -0.05
N ILE A 522 15.75 -28.99 0.88
CA ILE A 522 14.50 -29.74 0.59
C ILE A 522 13.41 -28.80 0.08
N LEU A 523 13.20 -27.67 0.76
CA LEU A 523 12.20 -26.69 0.35
C LEU A 523 12.52 -26.08 -1.03
N SER A 524 13.79 -25.83 -1.32
CA SER A 524 14.21 -25.34 -2.65
C SER A 524 13.92 -26.36 -3.75
N VAL A 525 14.18 -27.65 -3.49
CA VAL A 525 13.84 -28.75 -4.43
C VAL A 525 12.33 -28.83 -4.65
N ILE A 526 11.53 -28.74 -3.58
CA ILE A 526 10.05 -28.73 -3.69
C ILE A 526 9.60 -27.54 -4.52
N SER A 527 10.18 -26.35 -4.33
CA SER A 527 9.86 -25.16 -5.12
C SER A 527 10.18 -25.35 -6.60
N LEU A 528 11.34 -25.95 -6.93
CA LEU A 528 11.71 -26.23 -8.32
C LEU A 528 10.79 -27.26 -8.97
N ILE A 529 10.40 -28.29 -8.23
CA ILE A 529 9.43 -29.29 -8.73
C ILE A 529 8.07 -28.60 -9.00
N ASN A 530 7.60 -27.77 -8.08
CA ASN A 530 6.34 -27.06 -8.27
C ASN A 530 6.40 -26.12 -9.48
N LEU A 531 7.51 -25.37 -9.64
CA LEU A 531 7.71 -24.52 -10.81
C LEU A 531 7.68 -25.32 -12.13
N TYR A 532 8.33 -26.50 -12.14
CA TYR A 532 8.31 -27.37 -13.30
C TYR A 532 6.91 -27.90 -13.61
N MET A 533 6.15 -28.29 -12.58
CA MET A 533 4.77 -28.82 -12.77
C MET A 533 3.75 -27.77 -13.22
N THR A 534 4.05 -26.48 -13.02
CA THR A 534 3.16 -25.36 -13.43
C THR A 534 3.69 -24.62 -14.66
N TYR A 535 4.76 -25.12 -15.28
CA TYR A 535 5.44 -24.41 -16.37
C TYR A 535 4.58 -24.19 -17.60
N ASP A 536 3.75 -25.18 -17.97
CA ASP A 536 2.90 -25.14 -19.17
C ASP A 536 1.49 -24.58 -18.91
N THR A 537 1.22 -24.12 -17.69
CA THR A 537 -0.09 -23.59 -17.32
C THR A 537 -0.17 -22.10 -17.65
N ALA A 538 -1.07 -21.73 -18.52
CA ALA A 538 -1.44 -20.34 -18.76
C ALA A 538 -2.51 -19.86 -17.78
N ARG A 539 -2.66 -18.56 -17.65
CA ARG A 539 -3.74 -17.97 -16.87
C ARG A 539 -4.30 -16.72 -17.53
N VAL A 540 -5.61 -16.52 -17.39
CA VAL A 540 -6.29 -15.25 -17.65
C VAL A 540 -6.84 -14.75 -16.33
N SER A 541 -6.43 -13.55 -15.92
CA SER A 541 -6.88 -12.91 -14.69
C SER A 541 -7.64 -11.63 -15.03
N PHE A 542 -8.94 -11.61 -14.76
CA PHE A 542 -9.74 -10.39 -14.83
C PHE A 542 -9.52 -9.58 -13.56
N ILE A 543 -8.93 -8.40 -13.72
CA ILE A 543 -8.56 -7.49 -12.62
C ILE A 543 -9.73 -6.56 -12.35
N ASN A 544 -10.18 -6.50 -11.10
CA ASN A 544 -11.19 -5.54 -10.71
C ASN A 544 -10.58 -4.14 -10.58
N VAL A 545 -10.85 -3.28 -11.55
CA VAL A 545 -10.42 -1.86 -11.59
C VAL A 545 -11.54 -0.90 -11.16
N GLY A 546 -12.65 -1.44 -10.65
CA GLY A 546 -13.89 -0.70 -10.46
C GLY A 546 -14.73 -0.69 -11.72
N GLN A 547 -15.21 0.47 -12.17
CA GLN A 547 -15.86 0.58 -13.47
C GLN A 547 -14.78 0.68 -14.54
N GLY A 548 -14.75 -0.28 -15.48
CA GLY A 548 -13.80 -0.37 -16.57
C GLY A 548 -13.22 -1.76 -16.75
N ASP A 549 -12.42 -1.94 -17.77
CA ASP A 549 -11.86 -3.23 -18.20
C ASP A 549 -10.38 -3.35 -17.90
N CYS A 550 -9.98 -4.51 -17.41
CA CYS A 550 -8.59 -4.91 -17.35
C CYS A 550 -8.49 -6.44 -17.21
N ALA A 551 -7.81 -7.09 -18.15
CA ALA A 551 -7.52 -8.51 -18.06
C ALA A 551 -6.03 -8.75 -18.31
N LEU A 552 -5.43 -9.65 -17.53
CA LEU A 552 -4.05 -10.10 -17.67
C LEU A 552 -4.03 -11.51 -18.24
N ILE A 553 -3.39 -11.70 -19.36
CA ILE A 553 -3.05 -12.99 -19.94
C ILE A 553 -1.59 -13.26 -19.61
N SER A 554 -1.31 -14.30 -18.83
CA SER A 554 0.06 -14.75 -18.52
C SER A 554 0.28 -16.11 -19.18
N ALA A 555 1.10 -16.13 -20.22
CA ALA A 555 1.42 -17.33 -20.96
C ALA A 555 2.73 -17.97 -20.49
N PRO A 556 2.92 -19.29 -20.70
CA PRO A 556 4.21 -19.93 -20.49
C PRO A 556 5.33 -19.22 -21.25
N GLY A 557 6.51 -19.13 -20.64
CA GLY A 557 7.65 -18.44 -21.23
C GLY A 557 7.77 -16.95 -20.87
N ASN A 558 7.04 -16.49 -19.84
CA ASN A 558 7.03 -15.11 -19.34
C ASN A 558 6.56 -14.08 -20.38
N CYS A 559 5.53 -14.40 -21.13
CA CYS A 559 4.85 -13.42 -21.97
C CYS A 559 3.56 -12.99 -21.27
N ASP A 560 3.55 -11.76 -20.78
CA ASP A 560 2.42 -11.15 -20.10
C ASP A 560 1.77 -10.11 -21.02
N ILE A 561 0.44 -10.20 -21.19
CA ILE A 561 -0.35 -9.33 -22.07
C ILE A 561 -1.49 -8.75 -21.24
N LEU A 562 -1.66 -7.44 -21.31
CA LEU A 562 -2.87 -6.79 -20.77
C LEU A 562 -3.87 -6.56 -21.91
N VAL A 563 -5.14 -6.84 -21.63
CA VAL A 563 -6.27 -6.44 -22.47
C VAL A 563 -7.03 -5.38 -21.70
N ASP A 564 -6.98 -4.16 -22.19
CA ASP A 564 -7.41 -2.92 -21.57
C ASP A 564 -6.69 -2.60 -20.24
N VAL A 565 -6.66 -1.32 -19.92
CA VAL A 565 -6.04 -0.76 -18.71
C VAL A 565 -6.95 0.34 -18.18
N GLY A 566 -8.16 -0.06 -17.82
CA GLY A 566 -9.25 0.84 -17.49
C GLY A 566 -9.35 1.25 -16.03
N GLY A 567 -10.47 1.86 -15.69
CA GLY A 567 -10.80 2.31 -14.34
C GLY A 567 -11.69 3.55 -14.30
N TYR A 568 -11.98 4.05 -13.11
CA TYR A 568 -12.71 5.30 -12.97
C TYR A 568 -11.91 6.50 -13.50
N ALA A 569 -12.54 7.42 -14.22
CA ALA A 569 -11.90 8.59 -14.82
C ALA A 569 -11.10 9.46 -13.82
N GLN A 570 -11.56 9.57 -12.57
CA GLN A 570 -10.89 10.36 -11.53
C GLN A 570 -9.91 9.55 -10.67
N SER A 571 -9.65 8.29 -11.04
CA SER A 571 -8.80 7.36 -10.28
C SER A 571 -7.57 6.97 -11.08
N ASP A 572 -6.42 7.03 -10.45
CA ASP A 572 -5.20 6.40 -10.97
C ASP A 572 -5.27 4.87 -10.73
N SER A 573 -6.08 4.18 -11.54
CA SER A 573 -6.21 2.72 -11.48
C SER A 573 -4.90 2.00 -11.83
N GLY A 574 -4.10 2.57 -12.74
CA GLY A 574 -2.81 2.03 -13.13
C GLY A 574 -1.82 1.96 -11.98
N GLY A 575 -1.59 3.07 -11.30
CA GLY A 575 -0.63 3.16 -10.20
C GLY A 575 -1.12 2.50 -8.91
N TYR A 576 -2.42 2.54 -8.60
CA TYR A 576 -2.95 2.03 -7.32
C TYR A 576 -3.57 0.64 -7.37
N ILE A 577 -3.95 0.13 -8.55
CA ILE A 577 -4.62 -1.17 -8.69
C ILE A 577 -3.81 -2.11 -9.58
N ILE A 578 -3.58 -1.71 -10.85
CA ILE A 578 -3.03 -2.62 -11.86
C ILE A 578 -1.54 -2.90 -11.60
N ALA A 579 -0.70 -1.86 -11.45
CA ALA A 579 0.72 -2.06 -11.17
C ALA A 579 0.96 -2.84 -9.87
N PRO A 580 0.28 -2.56 -8.74
CA PRO A 580 0.37 -3.40 -7.54
C PRO A 580 -0.07 -4.84 -7.76
N TYR A 581 -1.09 -5.09 -8.58
CA TYR A 581 -1.53 -6.43 -8.92
C TYR A 581 -0.47 -7.19 -9.74
N LEU A 582 0.10 -6.57 -10.77
CA LEU A 582 1.17 -7.14 -11.58
C LEU A 582 2.40 -7.46 -10.71
N ILE A 583 2.84 -6.49 -9.91
CA ILE A 583 3.97 -6.64 -8.98
C ILE A 583 3.68 -7.75 -7.96
N ALA A 584 2.46 -7.85 -7.44
CA ALA A 584 2.07 -8.93 -6.54
C ALA A 584 2.15 -10.31 -7.19
N ASN A 585 1.98 -10.38 -8.50
CA ASN A 585 2.16 -11.60 -9.30
C ASN A 585 3.59 -11.80 -9.82
N GLY A 586 4.53 -10.92 -9.44
CA GLY A 586 5.94 -11.01 -9.85
C GLY A 586 6.24 -10.44 -11.24
N ILE A 587 5.27 -9.74 -11.84
CA ILE A 587 5.35 -9.16 -13.19
C ILE A 587 5.87 -7.73 -13.06
N THR A 588 6.98 -7.43 -13.73
CA THR A 588 7.62 -6.10 -13.75
C THR A 588 7.67 -5.50 -15.14
N ASP A 589 7.44 -6.30 -16.15
CA ASP A 589 7.37 -5.93 -17.56
C ASP A 589 6.17 -6.61 -18.23
N VAL A 590 5.56 -5.94 -19.19
CA VAL A 590 4.43 -6.39 -19.99
C VAL A 590 4.82 -6.33 -21.46
N GLU A 591 4.67 -7.46 -22.15
CA GLU A 591 5.08 -7.57 -23.54
C GLU A 591 4.16 -6.78 -24.46
N TYR A 592 2.85 -6.85 -24.21
CA TYR A 592 1.82 -6.17 -24.99
C TYR A 592 0.70 -5.64 -24.12
N ILE A 593 0.20 -4.46 -24.46
CA ILE A 593 -1.10 -3.97 -24.01
C ILE A 593 -2.00 -3.87 -25.24
N ILE A 594 -3.13 -4.55 -25.22
CA ILE A 594 -4.16 -4.49 -26.25
C ILE A 594 -5.25 -3.56 -25.75
N ILE A 595 -5.45 -2.42 -26.38
CA ILE A 595 -6.52 -1.48 -26.07
C ILE A 595 -7.69 -1.77 -27.01
N SER A 596 -8.84 -2.11 -26.43
CA SER A 596 -10.04 -2.43 -27.22
C SER A 596 -10.57 -1.20 -27.96
N HIS A 597 -10.66 -0.06 -27.27
CA HIS A 597 -11.05 1.25 -27.79
C HIS A 597 -10.61 2.38 -26.85
N MET A 598 -10.81 3.65 -27.23
CA MET A 598 -10.20 4.80 -26.57
C MET A 598 -11.03 5.41 -25.44
N ASP A 599 -12.11 4.78 -24.97
CA ASP A 599 -12.88 5.31 -23.86
C ASP A 599 -12.05 5.28 -22.55
N THR A 600 -12.33 6.24 -21.69
CA THR A 600 -11.53 6.45 -20.46
C THR A 600 -11.48 5.21 -19.56
N ASP A 601 -12.57 4.48 -19.44
CA ASP A 601 -12.65 3.28 -18.63
C ASP A 601 -11.93 2.04 -19.23
N HIS A 602 -11.24 2.23 -20.38
CA HIS A 602 -10.35 1.26 -21.01
C HIS A 602 -8.88 1.69 -21.07
N ILE A 603 -8.58 2.99 -20.91
CA ILE A 603 -7.21 3.52 -21.10
C ILE A 603 -6.64 4.31 -19.90
N VAL A 604 -7.49 4.81 -18.98
CA VAL A 604 -7.05 5.77 -17.93
C VAL A 604 -5.92 5.22 -17.05
N GLY A 605 -5.90 3.94 -16.80
CA GLY A 605 -4.86 3.30 -15.99
C GLY A 605 -3.48 3.28 -16.64
N LEU A 606 -3.38 3.49 -17.94
CA LEU A 606 -2.09 3.48 -18.63
C LEU A 606 -1.14 4.53 -18.08
N PHE A 607 -1.64 5.74 -17.79
CA PHE A 607 -0.84 6.86 -17.30
C PHE A 607 -0.17 6.56 -15.95
N GLY A 608 -0.85 5.86 -15.05
CA GLY A 608 -0.30 5.46 -13.75
C GLY A 608 0.50 4.15 -13.79
N LEU A 609 0.31 3.32 -14.82
CA LEU A 609 1.01 2.06 -14.99
C LEU A 609 2.45 2.26 -15.46
N LEU A 610 2.65 3.09 -16.50
CA LEU A 610 3.92 3.26 -17.20
C LEU A 610 5.10 3.67 -16.29
N PRO A 611 4.94 4.52 -15.26
CA PRO A 611 6.06 4.84 -14.36
C PRO A 611 6.57 3.65 -13.54
N THR A 612 5.80 2.57 -13.44
CA THR A 612 6.05 1.46 -12.50
C THR A 612 6.35 0.13 -13.22
N VAL A 613 5.76 -0.08 -14.39
CA VAL A 613 5.84 -1.34 -15.16
C VAL A 613 6.36 -1.02 -16.55
N GLU A 614 7.37 -1.75 -16.98
CA GLU A 614 7.92 -1.60 -18.33
C GLU A 614 6.93 -2.19 -19.35
N VAL A 615 6.54 -1.40 -20.35
CA VAL A 615 5.64 -1.80 -21.43
C VAL A 615 6.38 -1.75 -22.76
N LYS A 616 6.42 -2.85 -23.50
CA LYS A 616 7.18 -2.91 -24.74
C LYS A 616 6.36 -2.49 -25.97
N ASN A 617 5.11 -2.92 -26.04
CA ASN A 617 4.25 -2.68 -27.19
C ASN A 617 2.83 -2.35 -26.74
N ILE A 618 2.19 -1.41 -27.47
CA ILE A 618 0.75 -1.12 -27.32
C ILE A 618 0.08 -1.40 -28.66
N ILE A 619 -0.99 -2.19 -28.61
CA ILE A 619 -1.82 -2.54 -29.76
C ILE A 619 -3.12 -1.74 -29.65
N ILE A 620 -3.47 -1.02 -30.69
CA ILE A 620 -4.68 -0.19 -30.77
C ILE A 620 -5.47 -0.48 -32.04
N PRO A 621 -6.80 -0.21 -32.06
CA PRO A 621 -7.60 -0.38 -33.27
C PRO A 621 -7.09 0.49 -34.43
N TYR A 622 -7.00 -0.07 -35.60
CA TYR A 622 -6.69 0.72 -36.78
C TYR A 622 -7.74 1.84 -36.98
N GLY A 623 -7.29 3.07 -37.11
CA GLY A 623 -8.15 4.26 -37.26
C GLY A 623 -8.36 5.07 -35.97
N GLN A 624 -8.35 4.49 -34.81
CA GLN A 624 -8.58 5.23 -33.54
C GLN A 624 -7.38 6.08 -33.08
N HIS A 625 -6.19 5.88 -33.65
CA HIS A 625 -5.01 6.70 -33.35
C HIS A 625 -5.17 8.21 -33.68
N ASN A 626 -6.15 8.56 -34.50
CA ASN A 626 -6.43 9.94 -34.92
C ASN A 626 -7.58 10.59 -34.15
N THR A 627 -8.24 9.87 -33.24
CA THR A 627 -9.30 10.42 -32.38
C THR A 627 -8.72 11.36 -31.34
N ASP A 628 -9.56 12.15 -30.69
CA ASP A 628 -9.11 13.10 -29.66
C ASP A 628 -8.55 12.37 -28.42
N ALA A 629 -9.03 11.15 -28.13
CA ALA A 629 -8.51 10.32 -27.06
C ALA A 629 -7.27 9.51 -27.50
N GLY A 630 -7.19 9.09 -28.76
CA GLY A 630 -6.08 8.30 -29.26
C GLY A 630 -4.78 9.09 -29.47
N LYS A 631 -4.85 10.36 -29.86
CA LYS A 631 -3.66 11.19 -30.06
C LYS A 631 -2.79 11.32 -28.82
N PRO A 632 -3.32 11.66 -27.63
CA PRO A 632 -2.53 11.75 -26.40
C PRO A 632 -1.85 10.42 -26.03
N LEU A 633 -2.53 9.29 -26.24
CA LEU A 633 -1.98 7.96 -26.02
C LEU A 633 -0.78 7.69 -26.95
N VAL A 634 -0.92 8.01 -28.24
CA VAL A 634 0.16 7.84 -29.23
C VAL A 634 1.36 8.74 -28.92
N GLU A 635 1.12 9.97 -28.47
CA GLU A 635 2.18 10.88 -28.05
C GLU A 635 2.90 10.38 -26.79
N LEU A 636 2.16 9.91 -25.81
CA LEU A 636 2.72 9.30 -24.60
C LEU A 636 3.57 8.06 -24.93
N ALA A 637 3.04 7.13 -25.70
CA ALA A 637 3.78 5.94 -26.10
C ALA A 637 5.09 6.29 -26.83
N LYS A 638 5.07 7.31 -27.70
CA LYS A 638 6.28 7.78 -28.39
C LYS A 638 7.29 8.42 -27.42
N SER A 639 6.83 9.20 -26.44
CA SER A 639 7.72 9.82 -25.44
C SER A 639 8.41 8.78 -24.55
N GLU A 640 7.71 7.69 -24.23
CA GLU A 640 8.22 6.57 -23.43
C GLU A 640 9.00 5.51 -24.27
N GLY A 641 9.05 5.68 -25.59
CA GLY A 641 9.76 4.74 -26.48
C GLY A 641 9.04 3.41 -26.71
N ILE A 642 7.72 3.39 -26.47
CA ILE A 642 6.87 2.20 -26.63
C ILE A 642 6.46 2.04 -28.07
N ASN A 643 6.50 0.81 -28.61
CA ASN A 643 6.06 0.53 -29.96
C ASN A 643 4.53 0.51 -30.05
N ILE A 644 3.98 1.15 -31.07
CA ILE A 644 2.54 1.10 -31.35
C ILE A 644 2.28 0.20 -32.55
N LEU A 645 1.39 -0.75 -32.36
CA LEU A 645 0.90 -1.66 -33.40
C LEU A 645 -0.59 -1.38 -33.65
N TYR A 646 -1.01 -1.53 -34.89
CA TYR A 646 -2.39 -1.29 -35.27
C TYR A 646 -3.02 -2.61 -35.71
N PHE A 647 -4.05 -3.03 -34.98
CA PHE A 647 -4.73 -4.29 -35.30
C PHE A 647 -6.01 -4.06 -36.10
N THR A 648 -6.26 -4.97 -37.02
CA THR A 648 -7.48 -5.11 -37.82
C THR A 648 -7.80 -6.59 -37.95
N HIS A 649 -8.97 -6.90 -38.47
CA HIS A 649 -9.40 -8.29 -38.65
C HIS A 649 -8.33 -9.15 -39.34
N GLY A 650 -8.06 -10.32 -38.75
CA GLY A 650 -7.07 -11.30 -39.24
C GLY A 650 -5.63 -11.05 -38.72
N ASP A 651 -5.35 -9.92 -38.07
CA ASP A 651 -4.07 -9.75 -37.40
C ASP A 651 -3.99 -10.69 -36.20
N MET A 652 -2.80 -11.27 -36.04
CA MET A 652 -2.57 -12.31 -35.04
C MET A 652 -1.27 -12.09 -34.31
N LEU A 653 -1.34 -12.12 -32.99
CA LEU A 653 -0.19 -12.15 -32.11
C LEU A 653 0.09 -13.61 -31.72
N LYS A 654 1.21 -14.15 -32.17
CA LYS A 654 1.69 -15.45 -31.72
C LYS A 654 2.50 -15.26 -30.46
N VAL A 655 1.93 -15.69 -29.34
CA VAL A 655 2.60 -15.63 -28.04
C VAL A 655 3.68 -16.71 -27.95
N ASN A 656 3.36 -17.90 -28.41
CA ASN A 656 4.27 -19.02 -28.66
C ASN A 656 3.69 -19.92 -29.76
N ASP A 657 4.22 -21.14 -29.92
CA ASP A 657 3.74 -22.06 -30.99
C ASP A 657 2.30 -22.58 -30.74
N GLU A 658 1.78 -22.47 -29.54
CA GLU A 658 0.49 -23.05 -29.12
C GLU A 658 -0.55 -21.99 -28.72
N ILE A 659 -0.10 -20.78 -28.33
CA ILE A 659 -0.97 -19.71 -27.86
C ILE A 659 -1.01 -18.58 -28.86
N THR A 660 -2.21 -18.23 -29.31
CA THR A 660 -2.46 -17.14 -30.24
C THR A 660 -3.53 -16.19 -29.73
N VAL A 661 -3.33 -14.89 -29.98
CA VAL A 661 -4.34 -13.84 -29.76
C VAL A 661 -4.64 -13.23 -31.13
N SER A 662 -5.86 -13.41 -31.60
CA SER A 662 -6.29 -12.98 -32.95
C SER A 662 -7.35 -11.89 -32.88
N ALA A 663 -7.26 -10.89 -33.75
CA ALA A 663 -8.27 -9.84 -33.89
C ALA A 663 -9.41 -10.33 -34.78
N ILE A 664 -10.62 -10.42 -34.24
CA ILE A 664 -11.85 -10.69 -34.98
C ILE A 664 -12.36 -9.37 -35.59
N LEU A 665 -12.25 -8.29 -34.90
CA LEU A 665 -12.64 -6.93 -35.28
C LEU A 665 -11.49 -5.95 -34.93
N PRO A 666 -11.41 -4.74 -35.54
CA PRO A 666 -12.31 -4.19 -36.56
C PRO A 666 -11.96 -4.65 -37.97
N ASP A 667 -12.93 -4.52 -38.87
CA ASP A 667 -12.70 -4.64 -40.30
C ASP A 667 -13.30 -3.46 -41.10
N SER A 668 -12.99 -3.38 -42.39
CA SER A 668 -13.45 -2.25 -43.21
C SER A 668 -14.97 -2.16 -43.35
N GLY A 669 -15.71 -3.29 -43.20
CA GLY A 669 -17.18 -3.32 -43.30
C GLY A 669 -17.87 -2.86 -42.01
N GLN A 670 -17.22 -3.05 -40.85
CA GLN A 670 -17.75 -2.66 -39.56
C GLN A 670 -18.01 -1.15 -39.44
N TYR A 671 -17.15 -0.33 -40.05
CA TYR A 671 -17.27 1.14 -40.03
C TYR A 671 -18.58 1.65 -40.68
N MET A 672 -19.25 0.83 -41.51
CA MET A 672 -20.55 1.20 -42.06
C MET A 672 -21.69 1.07 -41.06
N PHE A 673 -21.51 0.32 -39.99
CA PHE A 673 -22.51 0.09 -38.93
C PHE A 673 -22.14 0.78 -37.63
N ALA A 674 -20.90 1.26 -37.49
CA ALA A 674 -20.41 1.88 -36.28
C ALA A 674 -21.12 3.22 -36.00
N LYS A 675 -21.55 3.42 -34.74
CA LYS A 675 -22.21 4.64 -34.25
C LYS A 675 -21.31 5.46 -33.33
N GLY A 676 -20.18 4.92 -32.92
CA GLY A 676 -19.22 5.55 -32.01
C GLY A 676 -17.89 4.82 -31.94
N GLU A 677 -17.00 5.25 -31.05
CA GLU A 677 -15.68 4.66 -30.90
C GLU A 677 -15.74 3.20 -30.43
N ASN A 678 -16.68 2.84 -29.55
CA ASN A 678 -16.92 1.47 -29.09
C ASN A 678 -17.17 0.52 -30.27
N ASP A 679 -17.97 0.97 -31.23
CA ASP A 679 -18.32 0.16 -32.40
C ASP A 679 -17.18 -0.01 -33.41
N THR A 680 -16.04 0.67 -33.25
CA THR A 680 -14.82 0.53 -34.04
C THR A 680 -13.67 -0.11 -33.29
N GLY A 681 -13.97 -0.62 -32.10
CA GLY A 681 -13.02 -1.26 -31.19
C GLY A 681 -12.56 -2.65 -31.66
N ILE A 682 -11.50 -3.14 -31.01
CA ILE A 682 -10.96 -4.48 -31.19
C ILE A 682 -11.80 -5.47 -30.38
N ALA A 683 -12.24 -6.54 -31.03
CA ALA A 683 -12.61 -7.78 -30.38
C ALA A 683 -11.52 -8.81 -30.62
N VAL A 684 -10.95 -9.37 -29.56
CA VAL A 684 -9.88 -10.38 -29.68
C VAL A 684 -10.28 -11.72 -29.11
N ARG A 685 -9.76 -12.76 -29.73
CA ARG A 685 -9.86 -14.14 -29.28
C ARG A 685 -8.48 -14.66 -28.88
N LEU A 686 -8.39 -15.25 -27.69
CA LEU A 686 -7.24 -16.01 -27.24
C LEU A 686 -7.53 -17.50 -27.40
N ASP A 687 -6.63 -18.23 -28.06
CA ASP A 687 -6.70 -19.68 -28.23
C ASP A 687 -5.47 -20.35 -27.66
N TYR A 688 -5.66 -21.42 -26.89
CA TYR A 688 -4.64 -22.36 -26.44
C TYR A 688 -5.18 -23.78 -26.43
N GLY A 689 -4.89 -24.54 -27.51
CA GLY A 689 -5.43 -25.87 -27.68
C GLY A 689 -6.95 -25.88 -27.71
N GLU A 690 -7.57 -26.57 -26.72
CA GLU A 690 -9.02 -26.63 -26.56
C GLU A 690 -9.57 -25.48 -25.68
N SER A 691 -8.73 -24.57 -25.20
CA SER A 691 -9.17 -23.43 -24.36
C SER A 691 -9.29 -22.16 -25.18
N SER A 692 -10.41 -21.45 -25.07
CA SER A 692 -10.71 -20.25 -25.84
C SER A 692 -11.35 -19.15 -24.98
N PHE A 693 -10.90 -17.89 -25.19
CA PHE A 693 -11.40 -16.70 -24.51
C PHE A 693 -11.76 -15.63 -25.54
N LEU A 694 -12.96 -15.08 -25.45
CA LEU A 694 -13.41 -13.97 -26.28
C LEU A 694 -13.50 -12.68 -25.45
N PHE A 695 -12.72 -11.66 -25.83
CA PHE A 695 -12.78 -10.32 -25.29
C PHE A 695 -13.51 -9.43 -26.28
N ALA A 696 -14.77 -9.14 -26.00
CA ALA A 696 -15.65 -8.43 -26.93
C ALA A 696 -15.50 -6.91 -26.91
N GLY A 697 -14.67 -6.34 -26.00
CA GLY A 697 -14.63 -4.89 -25.79
C GLY A 697 -16.01 -4.37 -25.40
N ASP A 698 -16.42 -3.21 -25.99
CA ASP A 698 -17.69 -2.57 -25.70
C ASP A 698 -18.60 -2.46 -26.95
N ILE A 699 -18.46 -3.41 -27.88
CA ILE A 699 -19.21 -3.47 -29.12
C ILE A 699 -20.72 -3.53 -28.84
N SER A 700 -21.50 -2.87 -29.71
CA SER A 700 -22.96 -2.89 -29.64
C SER A 700 -23.55 -4.16 -30.29
N SER A 701 -24.83 -4.42 -29.97
CA SER A 701 -25.56 -5.54 -30.57
C SER A 701 -25.61 -5.50 -32.12
N GLU A 702 -25.46 -4.35 -32.75
CA GLU A 702 -25.38 -4.20 -34.18
C GLU A 702 -24.07 -4.75 -34.72
N ILE A 703 -22.97 -4.48 -34.03
CA ILE A 703 -21.65 -5.01 -34.37
C ILE A 703 -21.56 -6.50 -34.07
N GLU A 704 -22.17 -6.96 -32.96
CA GLU A 704 -22.29 -8.39 -32.66
C GLU A 704 -22.99 -9.16 -33.80
N LYS A 705 -24.10 -8.64 -34.29
CA LYS A 705 -24.83 -9.21 -35.43
C LYS A 705 -24.01 -9.21 -36.72
N TYR A 706 -23.26 -8.14 -36.94
CA TYR A 706 -22.34 -8.06 -38.06
C TYR A 706 -21.26 -9.16 -37.97
N ALA A 707 -20.63 -9.34 -36.81
CA ALA A 707 -19.61 -10.34 -36.58
C ALA A 707 -20.17 -11.76 -36.74
N MET A 708 -21.36 -12.04 -36.22
CA MET A 708 -22.04 -13.34 -36.42
C MET A 708 -22.31 -13.65 -37.89
N GLY A 709 -22.71 -12.63 -38.68
CA GLY A 709 -22.99 -12.81 -40.10
C GLY A 709 -21.74 -13.06 -40.92
N LYS A 710 -20.58 -12.60 -40.46
CA LYS A 710 -19.35 -12.61 -41.25
C LYS A 710 -18.31 -13.58 -40.76
N TYR A 711 -18.19 -13.77 -39.43
CA TYR A 711 -17.15 -14.55 -38.79
C TYR A 711 -17.69 -15.56 -37.74
N PRO A 712 -18.75 -16.35 -38.06
CA PRO A 712 -19.39 -17.20 -37.06
C PRO A 712 -18.43 -18.23 -36.44
N ASP A 713 -17.49 -18.75 -37.21
CA ASP A 713 -16.54 -19.79 -36.79
C ASP A 713 -15.47 -19.25 -35.81
N LEU A 714 -15.34 -17.91 -35.67
CA LEU A 714 -14.38 -17.28 -34.78
C LEU A 714 -14.98 -16.85 -33.43
N LEU A 715 -16.29 -16.98 -33.26
CA LEU A 715 -16.99 -16.48 -32.06
C LEU A 715 -17.08 -17.51 -30.94
N ASP A 716 -17.13 -18.83 -31.28
CA ASP A 716 -17.23 -19.91 -30.28
C ASP A 716 -16.09 -19.81 -29.25
N ALA A 717 -16.41 -19.67 -27.94
CA ALA A 717 -15.42 -19.53 -26.90
C ALA A 717 -15.92 -20.02 -25.55
N ASP A 718 -15.03 -20.67 -24.77
CA ASP A 718 -15.35 -21.19 -23.44
C ASP A 718 -15.60 -20.06 -22.43
N VAL A 719 -14.89 -18.95 -22.57
CA VAL A 719 -15.00 -17.79 -21.68
C VAL A 719 -15.29 -16.52 -22.45
N LEU A 720 -16.37 -15.85 -22.09
CA LEU A 720 -16.76 -14.55 -22.65
C LEU A 720 -16.49 -13.42 -21.65
N LYS A 721 -15.64 -12.44 -22.01
CA LYS A 721 -15.71 -11.10 -21.43
C LYS A 721 -16.93 -10.39 -22.02
N VAL A 722 -17.92 -10.16 -21.19
CA VAL A 722 -19.21 -9.59 -21.60
C VAL A 722 -19.02 -8.15 -22.10
N ALA A 723 -19.63 -7.83 -23.23
CA ALA A 723 -19.48 -6.54 -23.86
C ALA A 723 -20.13 -5.41 -23.02
N HIS A 724 -19.49 -4.24 -23.00
CA HIS A 724 -19.99 -2.98 -22.47
C HIS A 724 -20.56 -3.09 -21.06
N HIS A 725 -19.80 -3.77 -20.19
CA HIS A 725 -20.10 -3.96 -18.76
C HIS A 725 -21.50 -4.54 -18.47
N GLY A 726 -22.08 -5.26 -19.42
CA GLY A 726 -23.45 -5.80 -19.33
C GLY A 726 -24.54 -4.76 -19.64
N SER A 727 -24.28 -3.86 -20.58
CA SER A 727 -25.28 -2.92 -21.11
C SER A 727 -26.37 -3.66 -21.88
N LYS A 728 -27.62 -3.20 -21.75
CA LYS A 728 -28.75 -3.76 -22.52
C LYS A 728 -28.60 -3.63 -24.03
N TYR A 729 -27.72 -2.73 -24.50
CA TYR A 729 -27.46 -2.49 -25.91
C TYR A 729 -26.36 -3.38 -26.50
N SER A 730 -25.82 -4.26 -25.69
CA SER A 730 -24.81 -5.26 -26.05
C SER A 730 -25.22 -6.65 -25.56
N SER A 731 -24.44 -7.65 -25.92
CA SER A 731 -24.65 -9.07 -25.53
C SER A 731 -26.07 -9.55 -25.85
N CYS A 732 -26.46 -9.44 -27.16
CA CYS A 732 -27.75 -9.95 -27.62
C CYS A 732 -27.80 -11.47 -27.50
N GLN A 733 -29.02 -12.04 -27.36
CA GLN A 733 -29.17 -13.50 -27.14
C GLN A 733 -28.50 -14.32 -28.24
N GLU A 734 -28.69 -13.91 -29.48
CA GLU A 734 -28.13 -14.59 -30.65
C GLU A 734 -26.60 -14.63 -30.64
N PHE A 735 -25.97 -13.56 -30.14
CA PHE A 735 -24.52 -13.49 -30.00
C PHE A 735 -24.04 -14.40 -28.86
N ILE A 736 -24.70 -14.38 -27.70
CA ILE A 736 -24.37 -15.27 -26.59
C ILE A 736 -24.52 -16.74 -27.02
N ASP A 737 -25.57 -17.07 -27.78
CA ASP A 737 -25.80 -18.43 -28.28
C ASP A 737 -24.75 -18.84 -29.32
N ALA A 738 -24.25 -17.89 -30.14
CA ALA A 738 -23.19 -18.14 -31.12
C ALA A 738 -21.82 -18.31 -30.45
N VAL A 739 -21.57 -17.60 -29.30
CA VAL A 739 -20.35 -17.78 -28.52
C VAL A 739 -20.42 -19.05 -27.68
N GLY A 740 -21.59 -19.43 -27.18
CA GLY A 740 -21.80 -20.62 -26.36
C GLY A 740 -20.95 -20.72 -25.09
N PRO A 741 -20.72 -19.65 -24.34
CA PRO A 741 -19.71 -19.63 -23.29
C PRO A 741 -20.08 -20.50 -22.10
N GLU A 742 -19.13 -21.30 -21.60
CA GLU A 742 -19.27 -21.97 -20.28
C GLU A 742 -19.20 -20.95 -19.14
N TYR A 743 -18.33 -19.92 -19.28
CA TYR A 743 -18.13 -18.87 -18.29
C TYR A 743 -18.30 -17.49 -18.91
N ALA A 744 -18.97 -16.60 -18.19
CA ALA A 744 -19.13 -15.21 -18.59
C ALA A 744 -18.64 -14.29 -17.46
N TYR A 745 -17.73 -13.37 -17.76
CA TYR A 745 -17.25 -12.37 -16.81
C TYR A 745 -17.75 -10.98 -17.20
N ILE A 746 -18.35 -10.29 -16.22
CA ILE A 746 -18.83 -8.91 -16.38
C ILE A 746 -17.92 -7.98 -15.58
N PRO A 747 -17.06 -7.20 -16.24
CA PRO A 747 -16.21 -6.19 -15.59
C PRO A 747 -17.06 -4.95 -15.24
N VAL A 748 -17.53 -4.89 -14.03
CA VAL A 748 -18.44 -3.82 -13.58
C VAL A 748 -18.08 -3.40 -12.17
N GLY A 749 -18.06 -2.11 -11.94
CA GLY A 749 -17.96 -1.49 -10.64
C GLY A 749 -19.21 -0.74 -10.26
N ARG A 750 -19.08 0.15 -9.28
CA ARG A 750 -20.17 1.06 -8.91
C ARG A 750 -20.38 2.07 -10.04
N ASN A 751 -21.58 2.12 -10.57
CA ASN A 751 -21.93 2.98 -11.68
C ASN A 751 -23.35 3.54 -11.53
N ASN A 752 -23.63 4.64 -12.25
CA ASN A 752 -24.93 5.29 -12.32
C ASN A 752 -25.70 4.90 -13.58
N TYR A 753 -25.13 4.02 -14.44
CA TYR A 753 -25.73 3.60 -15.71
C TYR A 753 -26.71 2.44 -15.54
N GLY A 754 -26.72 1.81 -14.36
CA GLY A 754 -27.54 0.63 -14.07
C GLY A 754 -27.00 -0.67 -14.68
N HIS A 755 -25.70 -0.73 -14.95
CA HIS A 755 -25.01 -1.94 -15.43
C HIS A 755 -24.57 -2.82 -14.25
N PRO A 756 -24.53 -4.17 -14.45
CA PRO A 756 -25.10 -4.90 -15.56
C PRO A 756 -26.62 -4.89 -15.48
N THR A 757 -27.28 -4.81 -16.61
CA THR A 757 -28.74 -4.83 -16.65
C THR A 757 -29.27 -6.24 -16.35
N PRO A 758 -30.43 -6.37 -15.67
CA PRO A 758 -31.01 -7.68 -15.35
C PRO A 758 -31.22 -8.55 -16.58
N GLU A 759 -31.58 -7.93 -17.71
CA GLU A 759 -31.84 -8.63 -18.98
C GLU A 759 -30.60 -9.34 -19.48
N VAL A 760 -29.41 -8.72 -19.41
CA VAL A 760 -28.16 -9.33 -19.85
C VAL A 760 -27.78 -10.51 -18.94
N ILE A 761 -27.94 -10.36 -17.62
CA ILE A 761 -27.68 -11.44 -16.66
C ILE A 761 -28.60 -12.64 -16.95
N GLU A 762 -29.88 -12.38 -17.30
CA GLU A 762 -30.84 -13.44 -17.61
C GLU A 762 -30.50 -14.14 -18.92
N ARG A 763 -30.09 -13.40 -19.97
CA ARG A 763 -29.62 -13.97 -21.26
C ARG A 763 -28.43 -14.92 -21.04
N LEU A 764 -27.41 -14.48 -20.31
CA LEU A 764 -26.22 -15.28 -20.02
C LEU A 764 -26.56 -16.53 -19.20
N LYS A 765 -27.44 -16.43 -18.21
CA LYS A 765 -27.87 -17.58 -17.41
C LYS A 765 -28.72 -18.56 -18.22
N SER A 766 -29.57 -18.05 -19.13
CA SER A 766 -30.43 -18.89 -19.98
C SER A 766 -29.66 -19.66 -21.04
N SER A 767 -28.49 -19.14 -21.49
CA SER A 767 -27.57 -19.89 -22.35
C SER A 767 -26.76 -20.96 -21.61
N GLY A 768 -26.87 -21.04 -20.28
CA GLY A 768 -26.14 -22.01 -19.43
C GLY A 768 -24.81 -21.51 -18.89
N ALA A 769 -24.41 -20.27 -19.19
CA ALA A 769 -23.14 -19.72 -18.73
C ALA A 769 -23.09 -19.49 -17.22
N GLN A 770 -21.97 -19.83 -16.60
CA GLN A 770 -21.66 -19.46 -15.23
C GLN A 770 -21.20 -17.99 -15.16
N VAL A 771 -22.05 -17.13 -14.59
CA VAL A 771 -21.84 -15.66 -14.60
C VAL A 771 -21.05 -15.20 -13.39
N TYR A 772 -19.94 -14.52 -13.62
CA TYR A 772 -19.13 -13.82 -12.63
C TYR A 772 -19.18 -12.32 -12.87
N ARG A 773 -19.11 -11.54 -11.78
CA ARG A 773 -19.18 -10.07 -11.82
C ARG A 773 -18.08 -9.49 -10.91
N ALA A 774 -17.37 -8.47 -11.38
CA ALA A 774 -16.29 -7.85 -10.64
C ALA A 774 -16.73 -7.22 -9.30
N ASP A 775 -17.91 -6.60 -9.25
CA ASP A 775 -18.47 -6.01 -8.04
C ASP A 775 -18.79 -7.04 -6.94
N LEU A 776 -19.14 -8.27 -7.32
CA LEU A 776 -19.50 -9.35 -6.38
C LEU A 776 -18.35 -10.32 -6.11
N HIS A 777 -17.58 -10.70 -7.14
CA HIS A 777 -16.58 -11.76 -7.05
C HIS A 777 -15.15 -11.22 -6.98
N LYS A 778 -14.97 -9.90 -7.17
CA LYS A 778 -13.66 -9.23 -7.19
C LYS A 778 -12.82 -9.69 -8.39
N ASP A 779 -11.53 -9.97 -8.19
CA ASP A 779 -10.69 -10.55 -9.24
C ASP A 779 -11.03 -12.02 -9.49
N LEU A 780 -10.94 -12.42 -10.76
CA LEU A 780 -11.22 -13.79 -11.22
C LEU A 780 -10.06 -14.28 -12.06
N THR A 781 -9.52 -15.45 -11.73
CA THR A 781 -8.42 -16.05 -12.48
C THR A 781 -8.79 -17.44 -12.99
N PHE A 782 -8.67 -17.64 -14.28
CA PHE A 782 -8.76 -18.93 -14.96
C PHE A 782 -7.35 -19.49 -15.14
N TYR A 783 -7.17 -20.75 -14.78
CA TYR A 783 -5.97 -21.54 -15.08
C TYR A 783 -6.32 -22.55 -16.16
N PHE A 784 -5.54 -22.62 -17.22
CA PHE A 784 -5.80 -23.47 -18.37
C PHE A 784 -4.51 -23.92 -19.06
N ASP A 785 -4.62 -24.95 -19.87
CA ASP A 785 -3.57 -25.46 -20.74
C ASP A 785 -4.17 -25.86 -22.09
N SER A 786 -3.41 -26.59 -22.90
CA SER A 786 -3.88 -27.10 -24.23
C SER A 786 -5.08 -28.04 -24.14
N ASP A 787 -5.32 -28.68 -23.00
CA ASP A 787 -6.39 -29.67 -22.81
C ASP A 787 -7.66 -29.08 -22.20
N GLY A 788 -7.73 -27.74 -21.99
CA GLY A 788 -8.90 -27.04 -21.48
C GLY A 788 -8.69 -26.33 -20.16
N ILE A 789 -9.76 -25.74 -19.60
CA ILE A 789 -9.78 -24.99 -18.34
C ILE A 789 -9.61 -25.94 -17.17
N LYS A 790 -8.56 -25.75 -16.36
CA LYS A 790 -8.23 -26.59 -15.21
C LYS A 790 -8.81 -26.09 -13.90
N GLY A 791 -9.10 -24.80 -13.80
CA GLY A 791 -9.67 -24.24 -12.60
C GLY A 791 -9.99 -22.77 -12.69
N VAL A 792 -10.95 -22.36 -11.88
CA VAL A 792 -11.40 -20.98 -11.76
C VAL A 792 -11.23 -20.58 -10.29
N ILE A 793 -10.47 -19.53 -10.05
CA ILE A 793 -10.20 -19.05 -8.68
C ILE A 793 -10.67 -17.60 -8.56
N TYR A 794 -11.49 -17.35 -7.55
CA TYR A 794 -11.81 -16.00 -7.09
C TYR A 794 -11.67 -15.93 -5.57
N ASN A 795 -11.44 -14.74 -5.04
CA ASN A 795 -11.19 -14.60 -3.61
C ASN A 795 -12.51 -14.55 -2.81
N LYS A 796 -13.07 -15.72 -2.49
CA LYS A 796 -14.30 -15.84 -1.68
C LYS A 796 -14.29 -15.02 -0.40
N ARG A 797 -13.15 -14.96 0.29
CA ARG A 797 -13.04 -14.21 1.54
C ARG A 797 -13.20 -12.71 1.31
N ILE A 798 -12.60 -12.17 0.25
CA ILE A 798 -12.74 -10.76 -0.13
C ILE A 798 -14.19 -10.48 -0.56
N ALA A 799 -14.78 -11.37 -1.37
CA ALA A 799 -16.16 -11.23 -1.81
C ALA A 799 -17.19 -11.27 -0.66
N GLU A 800 -16.98 -12.14 0.33
CA GLU A 800 -17.85 -12.25 1.51
C GLU A 800 -17.69 -11.07 2.49
N GLU A 801 -16.48 -10.49 2.61
CA GLU A 801 -16.23 -9.31 3.44
C GLU A 801 -16.82 -8.04 2.81
N GLY A 802 -16.86 -7.92 1.47
CA GLY A 802 -17.50 -6.82 0.75
C GLY A 802 -19.03 -6.87 0.69
N ALA A 803 -19.63 -8.05 0.91
CA ALA A 803 -21.08 -8.25 0.93
C ALA A 803 -21.72 -8.05 2.33
N ARG A 804 -20.92 -7.88 3.38
CA ARG A 804 -21.36 -7.63 4.76
C ARG A 804 -21.26 -6.15 5.09
#